data_fc6cdbad602dd116a23f64db617c729c
#
_entry.id   fc6cdbad602dd116a23f64db617c729c
#
_cell.length_a   1.000
_cell.length_b   1.000
_cell.length_c   1.000
_cell.angle_alpha   90.00
_cell.angle_beta   90.00
_cell.angle_gamma   90.00
#
_symmetry.space_group_name_H-M   'P 1'
#
loop_
_entity.id
_entity.type
_entity.pdbx_description
1 polymer ?
#
loop_
_entity_poly.entity_id
_entity_poly.type
_entity_poly.pdbx_seq_one_letter_code
_entity_poly.pdbx_strand_id
1 'polypeptide(L)'
;MVIVLKKDISEADKKRIKAFLGEKNFKTNEVSGEEASIIAAVGQLRIDPSDVNLLPGVEKVIPISKPYKMASREFKPENTVVELNNNFGQKIRIGGKRITVIAGPCAVEERERMFQIAKCVAESGACMLRGGAYKPRTSPYSFQGLGEEGVKLLKEAGDKYGLPVVTEIIAAEHLSIMKKYGVDCLQIGARNMQNFDLLKEVGKSKLPVILKRGLCATIEEWLMSAEYLLSGGAENVILCERGIRTYEKATRNTLDLSAVPVLRGMTHLPVIVDPSHAVGVRDKISPMALAAIASGADGIVVEVHNCPEKALSDGPQALLPEMFDKLMNDIEAMAPVVGKSVVHIRGDILAKVDKKTVNEKKNGKIICAYNGKPGAYAEQAVTRYFDGEADSKSVESFREIFKAVLSGEADCGMVPIENSLAGSVYQNYDNLSDFEDVSIVGALHLRIQHALLAPKGTTLDSIKRVFSHPQGLAQCSKFLATRNWEKIDASSTSTAAKIVADKGSVENAAIASAVTTEYYNLEILQEDIQNDPRDYTRFVIISANNKKNSVKLNGKLPNMATFMFSIENRAGALCECLGIFQKYGLSLSRLESRPVNGQPWHYWFYADAELKESEQQCEEYVQKVLEELKKSVEKIRLLGVYSEAGYSI
;
A
#
# COMPACT_ATOMS: atom_id res chain seq x y z
N MET A 1 39.98 7.75 -16.99
CA MET A 1 40.28 8.47 -15.75
C MET A 1 41.02 9.77 -16.06
N VAL A 2 40.84 10.80 -15.23
CA VAL A 2 41.63 12.03 -15.30
C VAL A 2 42.54 12.06 -14.07
N ILE A 3 43.86 12.26 -14.34
CA ILE A 3 44.90 12.29 -13.31
C ILE A 3 45.29 13.74 -13.17
N VAL A 4 45.02 14.32 -12.05
CA VAL A 4 45.43 15.71 -11.69
C VAL A 4 46.84 15.62 -11.15
N LEU A 5 47.73 16.43 -11.71
CA LEU A 5 49.14 16.45 -11.35
C LEU A 5 49.44 17.61 -10.38
N LYS A 6 50.39 17.39 -9.50
CA LYS A 6 50.89 18.46 -8.63
C LYS A 6 51.52 19.60 -9.42
N LYS A 7 51.40 20.84 -8.95
CA LYS A 7 51.94 22.03 -9.68
C LYS A 7 53.44 21.97 -9.96
N ASP A 8 54.18 21.30 -9.09
CA ASP A 8 55.63 21.19 -9.12
C ASP A 8 56.16 19.83 -9.66
N ILE A 9 55.32 19.11 -10.36
CA ILE A 9 55.66 17.76 -10.89
C ILE A 9 56.83 17.82 -11.87
N SER A 10 57.82 16.91 -11.70
CA SER A 10 58.94 16.77 -12.61
C SER A 10 58.55 16.11 -13.93
N GLU A 11 59.23 16.42 -15.04
CA GLU A 11 59.06 15.76 -16.31
C GLU A 11 59.42 14.25 -16.26
N ALA A 12 60.31 13.88 -15.33
CA ALA A 12 60.65 12.47 -15.08
C ALA A 12 59.42 11.70 -14.49
N ASP A 13 58.72 12.32 -13.52
CA ASP A 13 57.51 11.71 -12.93
C ASP A 13 56.35 11.63 -13.93
N LYS A 14 56.16 12.67 -14.74
CA LYS A 14 55.16 12.62 -15.83
C LYS A 14 55.41 11.47 -16.78
N LYS A 15 56.67 11.24 -17.21
CA LYS A 15 57.06 10.12 -18.05
C LYS A 15 56.78 8.77 -17.36
N ARG A 16 57.08 8.70 -16.05
CA ARG A 16 56.83 7.49 -15.25
C ARG A 16 55.31 7.16 -15.15
N ILE A 17 54.47 8.15 -14.91
CA ILE A 17 53.02 7.99 -14.89
C ILE A 17 52.51 7.51 -16.26
N LYS A 18 52.97 8.15 -17.36
CA LYS A 18 52.57 7.75 -18.72
C LYS A 18 53.03 6.34 -19.07
N ALA A 19 54.24 5.93 -18.68
CA ALA A 19 54.76 4.59 -18.90
C ALA A 19 53.91 3.55 -18.12
N PHE A 20 53.65 3.78 -16.85
CA PHE A 20 52.79 2.92 -16.03
C PHE A 20 51.41 2.72 -16.64
N LEU A 21 50.79 3.79 -17.12
CA LEU A 21 49.48 3.75 -17.77
C LEU A 21 49.54 3.02 -19.12
N GLY A 22 50.63 3.21 -19.88
CA GLY A 22 50.88 2.53 -21.15
C GLY A 22 51.02 1.02 -20.99
N GLU A 23 51.75 0.54 -19.99
CA GLU A 23 51.87 -0.88 -19.63
C GLU A 23 50.50 -1.53 -19.30
N LYS A 24 49.56 -0.72 -18.84
CA LYS A 24 48.18 -1.14 -18.54
C LYS A 24 47.21 -0.88 -19.68
N ASN A 25 47.72 -0.64 -20.90
CA ASN A 25 46.94 -0.41 -22.11
C ASN A 25 46.05 0.86 -22.11
N PHE A 26 46.44 1.91 -21.37
CA PHE A 26 45.79 3.20 -21.48
C PHE A 26 46.46 4.08 -22.52
N LYS A 27 45.67 4.75 -23.35
CA LYS A 27 46.13 5.89 -24.14
C LYS A 27 46.09 7.13 -23.28
N THR A 28 47.18 7.89 -23.24
CA THR A 28 47.30 9.08 -22.41
C THR A 28 47.38 10.34 -23.28
N ASN A 29 46.66 11.39 -22.86
CA ASN A 29 46.75 12.73 -23.40
C ASN A 29 47.00 13.72 -22.27
N GLU A 30 48.01 14.56 -22.38
CA GLU A 30 48.34 15.60 -21.38
C GLU A 30 47.71 16.91 -21.82
N VAL A 31 47.06 17.58 -20.87
CA VAL A 31 46.49 18.92 -21.04
C VAL A 31 47.07 19.79 -19.92
N SER A 32 47.81 20.85 -20.29
CA SER A 32 48.34 21.80 -19.36
C SER A 32 47.47 23.03 -19.34
N GLY A 33 46.92 23.38 -18.16
CA GLY A 33 46.16 24.61 -17.89
C GLY A 33 46.95 25.57 -17.01
N GLU A 34 46.47 26.80 -16.84
CA GLU A 34 47.09 27.81 -16.00
C GLU A 34 47.08 27.42 -14.52
N GLU A 35 46.09 26.71 -14.04
CA GLU A 35 45.92 26.33 -12.63
C GLU A 35 46.38 24.91 -12.30
N ALA A 36 46.26 23.97 -13.24
CA ALA A 36 46.63 22.56 -13.04
C ALA A 36 46.99 21.87 -14.39
N SER A 37 47.92 20.92 -14.34
CA SER A 37 48.16 19.99 -15.44
C SER A 37 47.48 18.67 -15.19
N ILE A 38 46.87 18.08 -16.23
CA ILE A 38 46.15 16.81 -16.12
C ILE A 38 46.64 15.81 -17.19
N ILE A 39 46.60 14.53 -16.84
CA ILE A 39 46.75 13.45 -17.82
C ILE A 39 45.39 12.76 -17.96
N ALA A 40 44.78 12.85 -19.15
CA ALA A 40 43.59 12.08 -19.49
C ALA A 40 44.03 10.68 -19.95
N ALA A 41 43.64 9.64 -19.23
CA ALA A 41 43.93 8.25 -19.57
C ALA A 41 42.64 7.56 -20.08
N VAL A 42 42.64 7.16 -21.34
CA VAL A 42 41.52 6.50 -22.03
C VAL A 42 41.87 5.03 -22.28
N GLY A 43 41.07 4.12 -21.72
CA GLY A 43 41.27 2.68 -21.80
C GLY A 43 40.27 1.93 -20.93
N GLN A 44 40.26 0.59 -20.99
CA GLN A 44 39.45 -0.19 -20.05
C GLN A 44 40.08 -0.13 -18.64
N LEU A 45 39.28 0.20 -17.64
CA LEU A 45 39.73 0.28 -16.24
C LEU A 45 40.05 -1.14 -15.73
N ARG A 46 41.32 -1.53 -15.82
CA ARG A 46 41.86 -2.82 -15.31
C ARG A 46 42.81 -2.64 -14.14
N ILE A 47 42.93 -1.42 -13.62
CA ILE A 47 43.75 -1.06 -12.48
C ILE A 47 42.92 -0.31 -11.46
N ASP A 48 43.24 -0.46 -10.17
CA ASP A 48 42.64 0.33 -9.13
C ASP A 48 43.12 1.80 -9.27
N PRO A 49 42.18 2.79 -9.29
CA PRO A 49 42.56 4.20 -9.28
C PRO A 49 43.50 4.57 -8.11
N SER A 50 43.44 3.85 -7.00
CA SER A 50 44.33 4.03 -5.85
C SER A 50 45.77 3.75 -6.17
N ASP A 51 46.08 2.77 -7.04
CA ASP A 51 47.45 2.46 -7.47
C ASP A 51 48.07 3.63 -8.25
N VAL A 52 47.25 4.31 -9.06
CA VAL A 52 47.68 5.50 -9.81
C VAL A 52 47.86 6.70 -8.88
N ASN A 53 46.98 6.80 -7.86
CA ASN A 53 47.06 7.91 -6.89
C ASN A 53 48.29 7.86 -6.00
N LEU A 54 48.94 6.69 -5.87
CA LEU A 54 50.15 6.51 -5.11
C LEU A 54 51.42 6.88 -5.91
N LEU A 55 51.31 7.15 -7.22
CA LEU A 55 52.46 7.51 -8.03
C LEU A 55 53.00 8.91 -7.70
N PRO A 56 54.33 9.11 -7.65
CA PRO A 56 54.91 10.42 -7.38
C PRO A 56 54.42 11.47 -8.38
N GLY A 57 54.07 12.64 -7.87
CA GLY A 57 53.57 13.74 -8.69
C GLY A 57 52.08 13.74 -9.00
N VAL A 58 51.34 12.68 -8.64
CA VAL A 58 49.88 12.66 -8.71
C VAL A 58 49.33 13.40 -7.52
N GLU A 59 48.41 14.31 -7.75
CA GLU A 59 47.62 14.99 -6.72
C GLU A 59 46.31 14.26 -6.44
N LYS A 60 45.58 13.90 -7.52
CA LYS A 60 44.28 13.23 -7.44
C LYS A 60 43.97 12.47 -8.73
N VAL A 61 43.35 11.33 -8.59
CA VAL A 61 42.77 10.56 -9.71
C VAL A 61 41.26 10.69 -9.69
N ILE A 62 40.68 11.14 -10.81
CA ILE A 62 39.23 11.25 -11.00
C ILE A 62 38.81 10.16 -12.02
N PRO A 63 38.13 9.10 -11.60
CA PRO A 63 37.59 8.13 -12.54
C PRO A 63 36.51 8.78 -13.41
N ILE A 64 36.55 8.58 -14.72
CA ILE A 64 35.55 9.08 -15.68
C ILE A 64 34.34 8.16 -15.72
N SER A 65 34.52 6.88 -15.36
CA SER A 65 33.43 5.89 -15.28
C SER A 65 33.20 5.49 -13.83
N LYS A 66 31.91 5.32 -13.49
CA LYS A 66 31.52 4.77 -12.18
C LYS A 66 32.10 3.37 -12.00
N PRO A 67 32.52 2.99 -10.77
CA PRO A 67 33.07 1.66 -10.49
C PRO A 67 32.04 0.52 -10.62
N TYR A 68 30.74 0.86 -10.58
CA TYR A 68 29.60 -0.04 -10.85
C TYR A 68 28.99 0.29 -12.23
N LYS A 69 28.65 -0.73 -13.01
CA LYS A 69 28.14 -0.60 -14.40
C LYS A 69 26.70 -1.06 -14.51
N MET A 70 26.44 -2.34 -14.25
CA MET A 70 25.10 -2.95 -14.38
C MET A 70 24.09 -2.33 -13.40
N ALA A 71 24.52 -1.90 -12.23
CA ALA A 71 23.68 -1.19 -11.27
C ALA A 71 23.45 0.29 -11.64
N SER A 72 24.18 0.84 -12.64
CA SER A 72 24.14 2.26 -12.99
C SER A 72 22.93 2.60 -13.86
N ARG A 73 22.39 3.82 -13.67
CA ARG A 73 21.38 4.43 -14.54
C ARG A 73 21.88 4.60 -15.99
N GLU A 74 23.20 4.67 -16.21
CA GLU A 74 23.80 4.72 -17.53
C GLU A 74 23.64 3.40 -18.30
N PHE A 75 23.62 2.27 -17.58
CA PHE A 75 23.39 0.94 -18.18
C PHE A 75 21.92 0.73 -18.55
N LYS A 76 20.99 1.20 -17.68
CA LYS A 76 19.56 1.09 -17.88
C LYS A 76 18.88 2.40 -17.46
N PRO A 77 18.43 3.23 -18.40
CA PRO A 77 17.77 4.50 -18.10
C PRO A 77 16.43 4.35 -17.39
N GLU A 78 15.65 3.30 -17.72
CA GLU A 78 14.34 3.03 -17.14
C GLU A 78 14.47 2.36 -15.77
N ASN A 79 13.49 2.60 -14.89
CA ASN A 79 13.44 1.93 -13.61
C ASN A 79 13.23 0.42 -13.78
N THR A 80 13.99 -0.37 -13.03
CA THR A 80 13.71 -1.79 -12.90
C THR A 80 12.49 -1.99 -12.01
N VAL A 81 11.59 -2.83 -12.47
CA VAL A 81 10.44 -3.33 -11.70
C VAL A 81 10.65 -4.82 -11.47
N VAL A 82 10.75 -5.21 -10.21
CA VAL A 82 10.86 -6.62 -9.82
C VAL A 82 9.47 -7.20 -9.69
N GLU A 83 9.15 -8.24 -10.47
CA GLU A 83 7.86 -8.92 -10.41
C GLU A 83 7.98 -10.25 -9.65
N LEU A 84 7.06 -10.46 -8.72
CA LEU A 84 6.86 -11.71 -7.99
C LEU A 84 5.43 -12.20 -8.24
N ASN A 85 5.24 -13.50 -8.31
CA ASN A 85 3.91 -14.08 -8.40
C ASN A 85 3.57 -14.75 -7.07
N ASN A 86 2.37 -14.49 -6.56
CA ASN A 86 1.86 -15.30 -5.47
C ASN A 86 1.22 -16.60 -6.02
N ASN A 87 0.92 -17.54 -5.13
CA ASN A 87 0.29 -18.82 -5.49
C ASN A 87 -1.17 -18.69 -5.95
N PHE A 88 -1.76 -17.49 -5.92
CA PHE A 88 -3.10 -17.17 -6.43
C PHE A 88 -3.07 -16.49 -7.80
N GLY A 89 -1.89 -16.38 -8.42
CA GLY A 89 -1.71 -15.80 -9.76
C GLY A 89 -1.67 -14.27 -9.80
N GLN A 90 -1.59 -13.60 -8.65
CA GLN A 90 -1.43 -12.14 -8.63
C GLN A 90 0.04 -11.75 -8.76
N LYS A 91 0.29 -10.68 -9.51
CA LYS A 91 1.61 -10.11 -9.70
C LYS A 91 1.87 -8.99 -8.68
N ILE A 92 2.92 -9.15 -7.90
CA ILE A 92 3.44 -8.14 -6.99
C ILE A 92 4.62 -7.45 -7.67
N ARG A 93 4.59 -6.12 -7.73
CA ARG A 93 5.60 -5.31 -8.41
C ARG A 93 6.31 -4.41 -7.43
N ILE A 94 7.62 -4.58 -7.27
CA ILE A 94 8.48 -3.74 -6.45
C ILE A 94 9.22 -2.77 -7.38
N GLY A 95 8.99 -1.47 -7.19
CA GLY A 95 9.40 -0.41 -8.12
C GLY A 95 8.23 0.14 -8.94
N GLY A 96 8.47 1.21 -9.68
CA GLY A 96 7.44 1.87 -10.49
C GLY A 96 6.48 2.73 -9.67
N LYS A 97 5.18 2.68 -9.99
CA LYS A 97 4.15 3.53 -9.39
C LYS A 97 3.49 2.94 -8.13
N ARG A 98 3.88 1.73 -7.71
CA ARG A 98 3.25 1.04 -6.59
C ARG A 98 4.19 0.96 -5.39
N ILE A 99 3.64 1.21 -4.19
CA ILE A 99 4.34 1.03 -2.92
C ILE A 99 4.14 -0.41 -2.46
N THR A 100 5.24 -1.10 -2.20
CA THR A 100 5.23 -2.47 -1.69
C THR A 100 5.49 -2.48 -0.19
N VAL A 101 4.64 -3.12 0.59
CA VAL A 101 4.82 -3.29 2.03
C VAL A 101 5.15 -4.75 2.34
N ILE A 102 6.33 -4.97 2.92
CA ILE A 102 6.82 -6.28 3.36
C ILE A 102 6.73 -6.32 4.88
N ALA A 103 5.89 -7.20 5.43
CA ALA A 103 5.61 -7.23 6.86
C ALA A 103 5.69 -8.65 7.42
N GLY A 104 5.97 -8.77 8.72
CA GLY A 104 6.04 -10.05 9.43
C GLY A 104 7.03 -10.01 10.59
N PRO A 105 7.23 -11.12 11.32
CA PRO A 105 8.04 -11.11 12.53
C PRO A 105 9.55 -10.98 12.20
N CYS A 106 10.33 -10.57 13.21
CA CYS A 106 11.79 -10.57 13.10
C CYS A 106 12.32 -11.98 12.83
N ALA A 107 11.87 -12.94 13.61
CA ALA A 107 12.24 -14.35 13.49
C ALA A 107 10.99 -15.22 13.33
N VAL A 108 11.12 -16.35 12.62
CA VAL A 108 10.13 -17.43 12.66
C VAL A 108 10.35 -18.17 13.97
N GLU A 109 9.32 -18.25 14.82
CA GLU A 109 9.43 -18.80 16.17
C GLU A 109 8.67 -20.12 16.30
N GLU A 110 7.34 -20.06 16.25
CA GLU A 110 6.46 -21.23 16.34
C GLU A 110 5.37 -21.18 15.28
N ARG A 111 4.82 -22.34 14.94
CA ARG A 111 3.83 -22.49 13.85
C ARG A 111 2.61 -21.59 14.04
N GLU A 112 1.94 -21.72 15.18
CA GLU A 112 0.68 -21.04 15.43
C GLU A 112 0.84 -19.51 15.33
N ARG A 113 1.88 -18.99 16.00
CA ARG A 113 2.19 -17.55 15.98
C ARG A 113 2.52 -17.05 14.56
N MET A 114 3.31 -17.84 13.79
CA MET A 114 3.65 -17.47 12.41
C MET A 114 2.39 -17.34 11.55
N PHE A 115 1.44 -18.26 11.67
CA PHE A 115 0.20 -18.23 10.92
C PHE A 115 -0.73 -17.09 11.36
N GLN A 116 -0.81 -16.77 12.66
CA GLN A 116 -1.57 -15.64 13.17
C GLN A 116 -1.01 -14.31 12.64
N ILE A 117 0.31 -14.14 12.68
CA ILE A 117 0.97 -12.93 12.15
C ILE A 117 0.76 -12.84 10.64
N ALA A 118 0.97 -13.93 9.89
CA ALA A 118 0.76 -13.96 8.45
C ALA A 118 -0.67 -13.58 8.06
N LYS A 119 -1.68 -14.10 8.78
CA LYS A 119 -3.08 -13.73 8.62
C LYS A 119 -3.27 -12.22 8.82
N CYS A 120 -2.80 -11.71 9.96
CA CYS A 120 -2.97 -10.33 10.33
C CYS A 120 -2.34 -9.37 9.30
N VAL A 121 -1.08 -9.60 8.88
CA VAL A 121 -0.43 -8.71 7.91
C VAL A 121 -1.04 -8.80 6.52
N ALA A 122 -1.57 -9.97 6.13
CA ALA A 122 -2.33 -10.12 4.88
C ALA A 122 -3.64 -9.31 4.93
N GLU A 123 -4.40 -9.43 6.03
CA GLU A 123 -5.64 -8.69 6.27
C GLU A 123 -5.43 -7.18 6.27
N SER A 124 -4.31 -6.71 6.81
CA SER A 124 -3.93 -5.29 6.78
C SER A 124 -3.37 -4.82 5.43
N GLY A 125 -3.17 -5.72 4.45
CA GLY A 125 -2.78 -5.37 3.08
C GLY A 125 -1.28 -5.39 2.80
N ALA A 126 -0.46 -6.12 3.59
CA ALA A 126 0.92 -6.40 3.23
C ALA A 126 0.99 -7.13 1.88
N CYS A 127 2.05 -6.85 1.09
CA CYS A 127 2.26 -7.49 -0.20
C CYS A 127 3.12 -8.74 -0.11
N MET A 128 3.97 -8.85 0.91
CA MET A 128 4.89 -9.97 1.12
C MET A 128 5.04 -10.25 2.61
N LEU A 129 5.30 -11.52 2.93
CA LEU A 129 5.56 -11.96 4.29
C LEU A 129 7.07 -12.07 4.51
N ARG A 130 7.58 -11.42 5.56
CA ARG A 130 8.95 -11.62 6.00
C ARG A 130 9.03 -12.48 7.25
N GLY A 131 10.13 -13.20 7.41
CA GLY A 131 10.47 -13.92 8.64
C GLY A 131 11.90 -14.46 8.57
N GLY A 132 12.71 -14.21 9.61
CA GLY A 132 14.07 -14.73 9.67
C GLY A 132 14.09 -16.18 10.17
N ALA A 133 14.41 -17.13 9.29
CA ALA A 133 14.58 -18.53 9.65
C ALA A 133 15.99 -18.82 10.22
N TYR A 134 16.98 -18.08 9.74
CA TYR A 134 18.35 -18.06 10.23
C TYR A 134 18.67 -16.66 10.78
N LYS A 135 19.34 -16.58 11.91
CA LYS A 135 19.62 -15.32 12.61
C LYS A 135 21.12 -15.12 12.83
N PRO A 136 21.77 -14.14 12.17
CA PRO A 136 23.16 -13.80 12.47
C PRO A 136 23.25 -13.06 13.80
N ARG A 137 23.65 -13.74 14.86
CA ARG A 137 23.73 -13.18 16.21
C ARG A 137 25.14 -12.84 16.62
N THR A 138 25.29 -11.76 17.39
CA THR A 138 26.57 -11.39 18.00
C THR A 138 26.91 -12.33 19.17
N SER A 139 25.89 -12.80 19.91
CA SER A 139 26.07 -13.75 20.99
C SER A 139 25.66 -15.16 20.55
N PRO A 140 26.49 -16.20 20.79
CA PRO A 140 26.14 -17.57 20.47
C PRO A 140 25.01 -18.13 21.34
N TYR A 141 24.69 -17.48 22.46
CA TYR A 141 23.61 -17.88 23.37
C TYR A 141 22.24 -17.30 22.98
N SER A 142 22.18 -16.39 22.01
CA SER A 142 20.92 -15.84 21.50
C SER A 142 20.22 -16.85 20.59
N PHE A 143 18.91 -16.71 20.43
CA PHE A 143 18.13 -17.53 19.50
C PHE A 143 18.69 -17.45 18.08
N GLN A 144 19.11 -18.59 17.51
CA GLN A 144 19.78 -18.68 16.20
C GLN A 144 18.81 -18.84 15.03
N GLY A 145 17.49 -18.93 15.30
CA GLY A 145 16.46 -19.27 14.33
C GLY A 145 16.13 -20.75 14.31
N LEU A 146 15.03 -21.12 13.66
CA LEU A 146 14.58 -22.51 13.50
C LEU A 146 15.26 -23.22 12.31
N GLY A 147 16.13 -22.55 11.57
CA GLY A 147 16.81 -23.13 10.41
C GLY A 147 15.83 -23.58 9.33
N GLU A 148 16.03 -24.80 8.81
CA GLU A 148 15.23 -25.37 7.73
C GLU A 148 13.74 -25.43 8.07
N GLU A 149 13.38 -25.81 9.31
CA GLU A 149 11.98 -25.84 9.76
C GLU A 149 11.35 -24.44 9.73
N GLY A 150 12.12 -23.41 10.09
CA GLY A 150 11.67 -22.01 9.99
C GLY A 150 11.36 -21.58 8.56
N VAL A 151 12.19 -22.01 7.57
CA VAL A 151 11.94 -21.74 6.15
C VAL A 151 10.64 -22.40 5.70
N LYS A 152 10.43 -23.66 6.09
CA LYS A 152 9.21 -24.42 5.79
C LYS A 152 7.97 -23.76 6.37
N LEU A 153 7.99 -23.40 7.65
CA LEU A 153 6.86 -22.73 8.33
C LEU A 153 6.51 -21.38 7.70
N LEU A 154 7.53 -20.58 7.37
CA LEU A 154 7.35 -19.31 6.72
C LEU A 154 6.66 -19.47 5.35
N LYS A 155 7.13 -20.44 4.55
CA LYS A 155 6.56 -20.70 3.23
C LYS A 155 5.13 -21.23 3.32
N GLU A 156 4.86 -22.16 4.21
CA GLU A 156 3.49 -22.66 4.44
C GLU A 156 2.52 -21.54 4.86
N ALA A 157 2.97 -20.63 5.74
CA ALA A 157 2.17 -19.47 6.14
C ALA A 157 1.94 -18.48 4.98
N GLY A 158 2.99 -18.19 4.20
CA GLY A 158 2.89 -17.33 3.03
C GLY A 158 1.94 -17.90 1.98
N ASP A 159 2.07 -19.19 1.66
CA ASP A 159 1.22 -19.87 0.67
C ASP A 159 -0.24 -19.90 1.12
N LYS A 160 -0.51 -20.08 2.41
CA LYS A 160 -1.87 -20.07 2.95
C LYS A 160 -2.56 -18.72 2.74
N TYR A 161 -1.85 -17.63 2.93
CA TYR A 161 -2.43 -16.27 2.86
C TYR A 161 -2.07 -15.51 1.57
N GLY A 162 -1.44 -16.20 0.60
CA GLY A 162 -1.12 -15.63 -0.71
C GLY A 162 -0.03 -14.57 -0.69
N LEU A 163 0.85 -14.61 0.29
CA LEU A 163 1.96 -13.69 0.44
C LEU A 163 3.25 -14.36 -0.02
N PRO A 164 3.93 -13.89 -1.09
CA PRO A 164 5.30 -14.30 -1.37
C PRO A 164 6.18 -14.07 -0.16
N VAL A 165 7.11 -14.99 0.09
CA VAL A 165 7.93 -14.96 1.30
C VAL A 165 9.33 -14.43 1.04
N VAL A 166 9.85 -13.67 2.01
CA VAL A 166 11.24 -13.23 2.06
C VAL A 166 11.91 -13.66 3.36
N THR A 167 13.08 -14.28 3.26
CA THR A 167 13.89 -14.67 4.42
C THR A 167 15.36 -14.35 4.21
N GLU A 168 16.08 -14.13 5.32
CA GLU A 168 17.52 -13.83 5.27
C GLU A 168 18.32 -15.09 5.00
N ILE A 169 19.27 -15.00 4.05
CA ILE A 169 20.28 -16.01 3.79
C ILE A 169 21.62 -15.55 4.38
N ILE A 170 22.25 -16.39 5.21
CA ILE A 170 23.51 -16.06 5.90
C ILE A 170 24.71 -16.82 5.38
N ALA A 171 24.51 -17.94 4.66
CA ALA A 171 25.55 -18.76 4.06
C ALA A 171 25.08 -19.37 2.73
N ALA A 172 26.00 -19.61 1.81
CA ALA A 172 25.69 -20.14 0.47
C ALA A 172 25.06 -21.55 0.52
N GLU A 173 25.42 -22.36 1.51
CA GLU A 173 24.87 -23.70 1.71
C GLU A 173 23.35 -23.71 1.93
N HIS A 174 22.78 -22.63 2.45
CA HIS A 174 21.34 -22.49 2.66
C HIS A 174 20.55 -22.32 1.36
N LEU A 175 21.21 -22.02 0.23
CA LEU A 175 20.53 -21.85 -1.07
C LEU A 175 19.74 -23.09 -1.49
N SER A 176 20.26 -24.27 -1.21
CA SER A 176 19.58 -25.53 -1.49
C SER A 176 18.26 -25.65 -0.74
N ILE A 177 18.23 -25.24 0.53
CA ILE A 177 17.04 -25.22 1.41
C ILE A 177 16.03 -24.19 0.91
N MET A 178 16.49 -22.97 0.57
CA MET A 178 15.61 -21.91 0.04
C MET A 178 14.91 -22.36 -1.26
N LYS A 179 15.65 -22.99 -2.17
CA LYS A 179 15.09 -23.55 -3.41
C LYS A 179 14.16 -24.74 -3.17
N LYS A 180 14.51 -25.64 -2.24
CA LYS A 180 13.69 -26.80 -1.87
C LYS A 180 12.28 -26.40 -1.42
N TYR A 181 12.16 -25.35 -0.63
CA TYR A 181 10.87 -24.87 -0.13
C TYR A 181 10.24 -23.76 -0.99
N GLY A 182 10.88 -23.36 -2.09
CA GLY A 182 10.33 -22.35 -3.01
C GLY A 182 10.23 -20.96 -2.38
N VAL A 183 11.26 -20.51 -1.66
CA VAL A 183 11.35 -19.14 -1.17
C VAL A 183 11.32 -18.16 -2.34
N ASP A 184 10.47 -17.14 -2.27
CA ASP A 184 10.21 -16.26 -3.40
C ASP A 184 11.23 -15.12 -3.53
N CYS A 185 11.82 -14.69 -2.42
CA CYS A 185 12.81 -13.61 -2.38
C CYS A 185 13.83 -13.86 -1.27
N LEU A 186 15.11 -13.64 -1.56
CA LEU A 186 16.20 -13.74 -0.58
C LEU A 186 16.51 -12.35 -0.01
N GLN A 187 16.87 -12.28 1.26
CA GLN A 187 17.41 -11.08 1.87
C GLN A 187 18.88 -11.28 2.23
N ILE A 188 19.74 -10.39 1.76
CA ILE A 188 21.11 -10.24 2.26
C ILE A 188 21.11 -9.21 3.38
N GLY A 189 21.41 -9.64 4.59
CA GLY A 189 21.47 -8.77 5.75
C GLY A 189 22.64 -7.78 5.69
N ALA A 190 22.53 -6.68 6.44
CA ALA A 190 23.53 -5.62 6.45
C ALA A 190 24.96 -6.11 6.82
N ARG A 191 25.08 -7.14 7.67
CA ARG A 191 26.38 -7.72 8.03
C ARG A 191 27.02 -8.49 6.88
N ASN A 192 26.24 -8.97 5.92
CA ASN A 192 26.67 -9.74 4.77
C ASN A 192 26.71 -8.93 3.46
N MET A 193 26.50 -7.61 3.52
CA MET A 193 26.54 -6.76 2.33
C MET A 193 27.88 -6.88 1.57
N GLN A 194 28.98 -7.02 2.29
CA GLN A 194 30.33 -7.17 1.74
C GLN A 194 30.85 -8.62 1.76
N ASN A 195 29.97 -9.60 2.01
CA ASN A 195 30.33 -11.01 1.84
C ASN A 195 30.25 -11.40 0.36
N PHE A 196 31.27 -11.01 -0.40
CA PHE A 196 31.28 -11.11 -1.86
C PHE A 196 31.14 -12.54 -2.36
N ASP A 197 31.61 -13.53 -1.61
CA ASP A 197 31.45 -14.93 -1.99
C ASP A 197 29.98 -15.37 -1.87
N LEU A 198 29.30 -14.96 -0.80
CA LEU A 198 27.86 -15.17 -0.67
C LEU A 198 27.10 -14.43 -1.78
N LEU A 199 27.47 -13.18 -2.10
CA LEU A 199 26.80 -12.41 -3.16
C LEU A 199 26.93 -13.10 -4.53
N LYS A 200 28.11 -13.62 -4.88
CA LYS A 200 28.33 -14.37 -6.12
C LYS A 200 27.44 -15.61 -6.21
N GLU A 201 27.36 -16.39 -5.15
CA GLU A 201 26.54 -17.62 -5.14
C GLU A 201 25.04 -17.29 -5.16
N VAL A 202 24.61 -16.27 -4.43
CA VAL A 202 23.23 -15.79 -4.45
C VAL A 202 22.87 -15.24 -5.84
N GLY A 203 23.78 -14.51 -6.50
CA GLY A 203 23.59 -14.04 -7.87
C GLY A 203 23.29 -15.17 -8.85
N LYS A 204 24.01 -16.29 -8.76
CA LYS A 204 23.79 -17.49 -9.60
C LYS A 204 22.41 -18.14 -9.37
N SER A 205 21.77 -17.88 -8.25
CA SER A 205 20.47 -18.49 -7.92
C SER A 205 19.32 -17.98 -8.78
N LYS A 206 19.46 -16.77 -9.37
CA LYS A 206 18.45 -16.01 -10.14
C LYS A 206 17.20 -15.65 -9.35
N LEU A 207 17.15 -15.93 -8.05
CA LEU A 207 16.05 -15.50 -7.19
C LEU A 207 16.11 -13.97 -7.00
N PRO A 208 14.98 -13.30 -6.82
CA PRO A 208 14.95 -11.90 -6.40
C PRO A 208 15.68 -11.71 -5.06
N VAL A 209 16.44 -10.61 -4.94
CA VAL A 209 17.30 -10.35 -3.78
C VAL A 209 17.09 -8.96 -3.23
N ILE A 210 16.77 -8.87 -1.96
CA ILE A 210 16.82 -7.63 -1.19
C ILE A 210 18.20 -7.50 -0.57
N LEU A 211 18.96 -6.49 -0.99
CA LEU A 211 20.29 -6.18 -0.47
C LEU A 211 20.22 -5.03 0.54
N LYS A 212 20.37 -5.33 1.82
CA LYS A 212 20.39 -4.32 2.88
C LYS A 212 21.74 -3.59 2.93
N ARG A 213 21.69 -2.27 3.07
CA ARG A 213 22.88 -1.41 3.23
C ARG A 213 23.66 -1.80 4.49
N GLY A 214 24.97 -1.89 4.38
CA GLY A 214 25.87 -2.10 5.50
C GLY A 214 25.85 -0.93 6.49
N LEU A 215 26.11 -1.22 7.77
CA LEU A 215 25.97 -0.23 8.85
C LEU A 215 26.88 1.01 8.71
N CYS A 216 28.03 0.87 8.01
CA CYS A 216 28.99 1.93 7.76
C CYS A 216 29.28 2.11 6.27
N ALA A 217 28.42 1.55 5.40
CA ALA A 217 28.64 1.56 3.98
C ALA A 217 28.20 2.88 3.33
N THR A 218 29.05 3.41 2.45
CA THR A 218 28.70 4.48 1.54
C THR A 218 27.68 3.97 0.50
N ILE A 219 27.02 4.89 -0.19
CA ILE A 219 26.11 4.55 -1.29
C ILE A 219 26.88 3.83 -2.41
N GLU A 220 28.11 4.26 -2.70
CA GLU A 220 28.95 3.66 -3.72
C GLU A 220 29.32 2.21 -3.40
N GLU A 221 29.79 1.93 -2.16
CA GLU A 221 30.07 0.56 -1.70
C GLU A 221 28.83 -0.35 -1.77
N TRP A 222 27.66 0.22 -1.47
CA TRP A 222 26.41 -0.52 -1.57
C TRP A 222 26.05 -0.85 -3.02
N LEU A 223 26.22 0.09 -3.97
CA LEU A 223 26.03 -0.15 -5.40
C LEU A 223 27.06 -1.12 -5.96
N MET A 224 28.31 -1.09 -5.47
CA MET A 224 29.32 -2.09 -5.81
C MET A 224 28.93 -3.50 -5.35
N SER A 225 28.33 -3.62 -4.17
CA SER A 225 27.78 -4.91 -3.70
C SER A 225 26.61 -5.39 -4.55
N ALA A 226 25.73 -4.47 -5.00
CA ALA A 226 24.69 -4.80 -5.97
C ALA A 226 25.26 -5.26 -7.32
N GLU A 227 26.35 -4.66 -7.76
CA GLU A 227 27.08 -5.06 -8.97
C GLU A 227 27.55 -6.53 -8.90
N TYR A 228 28.01 -7.01 -7.74
CA TYR A 228 28.38 -8.42 -7.54
C TYR A 228 27.20 -9.37 -7.75
N LEU A 229 26.01 -9.01 -7.29
CA LEU A 229 24.79 -9.80 -7.52
C LEU A 229 24.41 -9.82 -9.00
N LEU A 230 24.40 -8.64 -9.65
CA LEU A 230 24.03 -8.48 -11.05
C LEU A 230 25.02 -9.21 -11.97
N SER A 231 26.33 -9.01 -11.76
CA SER A 231 27.38 -9.70 -12.53
C SER A 231 27.40 -11.21 -12.28
N GLY A 232 26.90 -11.66 -11.13
CA GLY A 232 26.68 -13.07 -10.81
C GLY A 232 25.49 -13.71 -11.53
N GLY A 233 24.63 -12.90 -12.18
CA GLY A 233 23.46 -13.36 -12.94
C GLY A 233 22.10 -13.04 -12.32
N ALA A 234 22.04 -12.33 -11.19
CA ALA A 234 20.78 -11.85 -10.65
C ALA A 234 20.21 -10.73 -11.54
N GLU A 235 18.93 -10.84 -11.91
CA GLU A 235 18.23 -9.81 -12.69
C GLU A 235 17.38 -8.89 -11.79
N ASN A 236 16.98 -9.38 -10.63
CA ASN A 236 16.00 -8.78 -9.72
C ASN A 236 16.66 -8.44 -8.38
N VAL A 237 17.36 -7.29 -8.33
CA VAL A 237 18.00 -6.78 -7.11
C VAL A 237 17.22 -5.57 -6.60
N ILE A 238 16.92 -5.55 -5.30
CA ILE A 238 16.19 -4.50 -4.59
C ILE A 238 17.13 -3.95 -3.51
N LEU A 239 17.34 -2.66 -3.49
CA LEU A 239 18.13 -2.00 -2.46
C LEU A 239 17.25 -1.71 -1.24
N CYS A 240 17.77 -1.96 -0.02
CA CYS A 240 17.04 -1.69 1.22
C CYS A 240 17.88 -0.84 2.18
N GLU A 241 17.52 0.45 2.30
CA GLU A 241 18.07 1.33 3.34
C GLU A 241 17.55 0.90 4.72
N ARG A 242 18.43 0.80 5.73
CA ARG A 242 18.06 0.30 7.07
C ARG A 242 18.76 1.04 8.21
N GLY A 243 19.27 2.22 7.95
CA GLY A 243 20.02 3.04 8.87
C GLY A 243 21.52 2.74 8.89
N ILE A 244 22.29 3.76 9.13
CA ILE A 244 23.73 3.74 9.25
C ILE A 244 24.17 4.09 10.69
N ARG A 245 25.33 3.64 11.10
CA ARG A 245 25.95 4.04 12.36
C ARG A 245 26.42 5.49 12.29
N THR A 246 25.99 6.24 13.28
CA THR A 246 26.47 7.60 13.53
C THR A 246 26.85 7.73 15.01
N TYR A 247 27.20 8.91 15.44
CA TYR A 247 27.45 9.22 16.86
C TYR A 247 26.16 9.27 17.70
N GLU A 248 24.98 9.41 17.05
CA GLU A 248 23.67 9.48 17.73
C GLU A 248 23.27 8.11 18.30
N LYS A 249 22.74 8.12 19.54
CA LYS A 249 22.36 6.91 20.29
C LYS A 249 20.90 6.87 20.71
N ALA A 250 20.11 7.91 20.41
CA ALA A 250 18.69 7.97 20.73
C ALA A 250 17.87 6.95 19.92
N THR A 251 18.39 6.51 18.77
CA THR A 251 17.86 5.41 17.96
C THR A 251 18.95 4.36 17.73
N ARG A 252 18.54 3.14 17.34
CA ARG A 252 19.47 2.04 17.07
C ARG A 252 20.49 2.38 15.98
N ASN A 253 20.04 3.07 14.92
CA ASN A 253 20.86 3.64 13.85
C ASN A 253 20.17 4.92 13.33
N THR A 254 20.90 5.75 12.63
CA THR A 254 20.35 6.90 11.92
C THR A 254 19.80 6.46 10.57
N LEU A 255 18.50 6.62 10.34
CA LEU A 255 17.87 6.31 9.04
C LEU A 255 18.24 7.41 8.03
N ASP A 256 18.97 7.03 6.99
CA ASP A 256 19.42 7.94 5.93
C ASP A 256 18.39 7.99 4.80
N LEU A 257 17.33 8.79 5.00
CA LEU A 257 16.31 8.97 3.96
C LEU A 257 16.81 9.77 2.76
N SER A 258 17.88 10.55 2.91
CA SER A 258 18.51 11.26 1.79
C SER A 258 19.12 10.31 0.76
N ALA A 259 19.47 9.10 1.16
CA ALA A 259 19.94 8.07 0.25
C ALA A 259 18.90 7.69 -0.83
N VAL A 260 17.59 7.78 -0.53
CA VAL A 260 16.54 7.41 -1.48
C VAL A 260 16.55 8.29 -2.73
N PRO A 261 16.40 9.63 -2.65
CA PRO A 261 16.46 10.49 -3.84
C PRO A 261 17.84 10.50 -4.50
N VAL A 262 18.93 10.34 -3.76
CA VAL A 262 20.29 10.23 -4.33
C VAL A 262 20.41 8.98 -5.19
N LEU A 263 19.98 7.81 -4.69
CA LEU A 263 19.99 6.54 -5.44
C LEU A 263 19.12 6.61 -6.70
N ARG A 264 18.01 7.34 -6.68
CA ARG A 264 17.17 7.55 -7.87
C ARG A 264 17.93 8.14 -9.06
N GLY A 265 18.90 9.03 -8.80
CA GLY A 265 19.78 9.59 -9.83
C GLY A 265 20.92 8.65 -10.25
N MET A 266 21.31 7.71 -9.40
CA MET A 266 22.50 6.88 -9.58
C MET A 266 22.20 5.51 -10.18
N THR A 267 21.06 4.89 -9.81
CA THR A 267 20.71 3.51 -10.18
C THR A 267 19.29 3.40 -10.70
N HIS A 268 19.04 2.36 -11.50
CA HIS A 268 17.70 1.96 -11.96
C HIS A 268 17.02 0.96 -11.02
N LEU A 269 17.73 0.45 -10.00
CA LEU A 269 17.22 -0.55 -9.07
C LEU A 269 16.17 0.05 -8.14
N PRO A 270 15.11 -0.70 -7.77
CA PRO A 270 14.14 -0.26 -6.80
C PRO A 270 14.76 -0.10 -5.41
N VAL A 271 14.31 0.91 -4.67
CA VAL A 271 14.81 1.26 -3.33
C VAL A 271 13.66 1.17 -2.34
N ILE A 272 13.80 0.30 -1.35
CA ILE A 272 12.89 0.17 -0.21
C ILE A 272 13.59 0.58 1.09
N VAL A 273 12.82 0.80 2.15
CA VAL A 273 13.35 1.27 3.45
C VAL A 273 12.87 0.35 4.58
N ASP A 274 13.75 0.06 5.52
CA ASP A 274 13.47 -0.71 6.74
C ASP A 274 13.58 0.20 7.98
N PRO A 275 12.50 0.86 8.38
CA PRO A 275 12.51 1.73 9.56
C PRO A 275 12.64 0.92 10.86
N SER A 276 12.13 -0.33 10.92
CA SER A 276 12.20 -1.15 12.14
C SER A 276 13.64 -1.37 12.61
N HIS A 277 14.52 -1.81 11.70
CA HIS A 277 15.93 -2.02 12.02
C HIS A 277 16.76 -0.73 12.06
N ALA A 278 16.24 0.36 11.49
CA ALA A 278 16.89 1.66 11.59
C ALA A 278 16.71 2.27 12.99
N VAL A 279 15.48 2.54 13.38
CA VAL A 279 15.23 3.27 14.64
C VAL A 279 15.19 2.38 15.86
N GLY A 280 14.73 1.12 15.74
CA GLY A 280 14.76 0.14 16.82
C GLY A 280 13.76 0.40 17.97
N VAL A 281 12.82 1.34 17.81
CA VAL A 281 11.85 1.77 18.80
C VAL A 281 10.47 1.85 18.17
N ARG A 282 9.51 1.09 18.70
CA ARG A 282 8.18 0.84 18.09
C ARG A 282 7.42 2.11 17.70
N ASP A 283 7.31 3.07 18.60
CA ASP A 283 6.55 4.32 18.38
C ASP A 283 7.17 5.27 17.34
N LYS A 284 8.42 5.04 16.95
CA LYS A 284 9.14 5.82 15.93
C LYS A 284 9.04 5.18 14.53
N ILE A 285 8.54 3.94 14.41
CA ILE A 285 8.54 3.21 13.13
C ILE A 285 7.55 3.84 12.15
N SER A 286 6.30 4.06 12.57
CA SER A 286 5.27 4.62 11.68
C SER A 286 5.63 5.99 11.12
N PRO A 287 6.08 6.99 11.91
CA PRO A 287 6.54 8.26 11.36
C PRO A 287 7.68 8.11 10.34
N MET A 288 8.65 7.22 10.60
CA MET A 288 9.78 7.01 9.70
C MET A 288 9.41 6.21 8.46
N ALA A 289 8.43 5.31 8.55
CA ALA A 289 7.87 4.62 7.39
C ALA A 289 7.18 5.61 6.44
N LEU A 290 6.36 6.51 6.97
CA LEU A 290 5.71 7.58 6.19
C LEU A 290 6.74 8.52 5.57
N ALA A 291 7.77 8.94 6.31
CA ALA A 291 8.85 9.76 5.78
C ALA A 291 9.63 9.05 4.66
N ALA A 292 9.80 7.72 4.75
CA ALA A 292 10.42 6.93 3.69
C ALA A 292 9.57 6.95 2.40
N ILE A 293 8.26 6.82 2.50
CA ILE A 293 7.36 6.95 1.34
C ILE A 293 7.43 8.37 0.77
N ALA A 294 7.40 9.40 1.63
CA ALA A 294 7.52 10.80 1.23
C ALA A 294 8.84 11.09 0.50
N SER A 295 9.94 10.43 0.86
CA SER A 295 11.24 10.55 0.17
C SER A 295 11.28 9.86 -1.21
N GLY A 296 10.23 9.15 -1.59
CA GLY A 296 10.09 8.47 -2.88
C GLY A 296 10.47 6.98 -2.87
N ALA A 297 10.58 6.32 -1.72
CA ALA A 297 10.84 4.88 -1.64
C ALA A 297 9.81 4.06 -2.42
N ASP A 298 10.23 2.90 -2.95
CA ASP A 298 9.35 1.96 -3.67
C ASP A 298 8.59 1.03 -2.74
N GLY A 299 8.94 1.06 -1.46
CA GLY A 299 8.29 0.26 -0.44
C GLY A 299 8.99 0.34 0.90
N ILE A 300 8.43 -0.38 1.85
CA ILE A 300 8.98 -0.50 3.20
C ILE A 300 9.04 -1.97 3.66
N VAL A 301 9.93 -2.22 4.61
CA VAL A 301 10.00 -3.49 5.35
C VAL A 301 9.77 -3.19 6.82
N VAL A 302 8.75 -3.78 7.43
CA VAL A 302 8.43 -3.54 8.85
C VAL A 302 8.29 -4.85 9.62
N GLU A 303 8.65 -4.80 10.90
CA GLU A 303 8.43 -5.92 11.81
C GLU A 303 7.08 -5.81 12.49
N VAL A 304 6.31 -6.91 12.43
CA VAL A 304 5.00 -7.03 13.05
C VAL A 304 4.98 -8.29 13.91
N HIS A 305 4.48 -8.17 15.13
CA HIS A 305 4.37 -9.30 16.06
C HIS A 305 3.12 -9.16 16.93
N ASN A 306 2.35 -10.23 17.09
CA ASN A 306 1.11 -10.22 17.86
C ASN A 306 1.30 -10.22 19.39
N CYS A 307 2.53 -10.53 19.87
CA CYS A 307 2.90 -10.48 21.28
C CYS A 307 4.40 -10.14 21.42
N PRO A 308 4.80 -8.87 21.17
CA PRO A 308 6.21 -8.48 21.12
C PRO A 308 7.00 -8.76 22.39
N GLU A 309 6.32 -8.81 23.55
CA GLU A 309 6.93 -9.09 24.87
C GLU A 309 7.45 -10.53 24.97
N LYS A 310 6.89 -11.45 24.15
CA LYS A 310 7.30 -12.86 24.08
C LYS A 310 8.17 -13.16 22.87
N ALA A 311 8.50 -12.15 22.06
CA ALA A 311 9.33 -12.34 20.87
C ALA A 311 10.75 -12.78 21.24
N LEU A 312 11.25 -13.81 20.55
CA LEU A 312 12.62 -14.32 20.74
C LEU A 312 13.67 -13.41 20.09
N SER A 313 13.23 -12.44 19.28
CA SER A 313 14.10 -11.48 18.58
C SER A 313 13.40 -10.14 18.37
N ASP A 314 14.10 -9.06 18.73
CA ASP A 314 13.79 -7.66 18.38
C ASP A 314 12.33 -7.19 18.73
N GLY A 315 11.74 -7.74 19.80
CA GLY A 315 10.38 -7.39 20.27
C GLY A 315 10.11 -5.88 20.44
N PRO A 316 11.05 -5.09 21.02
CA PRO A 316 10.84 -3.65 21.22
C PRO A 316 10.58 -2.83 19.93
N GLN A 317 11.01 -3.33 18.77
CA GLN A 317 10.84 -2.66 17.48
C GLN A 317 9.72 -3.26 16.62
N ALA A 318 9.02 -4.29 17.08
CA ALA A 318 7.91 -4.88 16.34
C ALA A 318 6.62 -4.08 16.56
N LEU A 319 5.91 -3.75 15.49
CA LEU A 319 4.58 -3.16 15.56
C LEU A 319 3.58 -4.20 16.06
N LEU A 320 2.60 -3.76 16.82
CA LEU A 320 1.40 -4.54 17.09
C LEU A 320 0.50 -4.57 15.84
N PRO A 321 -0.37 -5.59 15.67
CA PRO A 321 -1.29 -5.70 14.55
C PRO A 321 -2.10 -4.43 14.26
N GLU A 322 -2.70 -3.83 15.28
CA GLU A 322 -3.49 -2.61 15.17
C GLU A 322 -2.64 -1.38 14.77
N MET A 323 -1.39 -1.33 15.20
CA MET A 323 -0.47 -0.27 14.78
C MET A 323 -0.05 -0.44 13.33
N PHE A 324 0.09 -1.68 12.88
CA PHE A 324 0.40 -1.99 11.48
C PHE A 324 -0.79 -1.67 10.57
N ASP A 325 -2.01 -2.02 10.98
CA ASP A 325 -3.22 -1.67 10.25
C ASP A 325 -3.35 -0.14 10.07
N LYS A 326 -3.14 0.61 11.18
CA LYS A 326 -3.10 2.07 11.11
C LYS A 326 -2.01 2.58 10.17
N LEU A 327 -0.81 2.02 10.22
CA LEU A 327 0.29 2.42 9.33
C LEU A 327 -0.08 2.19 7.86
N MET A 328 -0.72 1.06 7.52
CA MET A 328 -1.16 0.78 6.16
C MET A 328 -2.15 1.82 5.67
N ASN A 329 -3.11 2.22 6.51
CA ASN A 329 -4.05 3.28 6.21
C ASN A 329 -3.34 4.63 5.95
N ASP A 330 -2.39 5.00 6.82
CA ASP A 330 -1.62 6.23 6.69
C ASP A 330 -0.75 6.25 5.41
N ILE A 331 -0.14 5.11 5.03
CA ILE A 331 0.63 4.96 3.78
C ILE A 331 -0.27 5.18 2.56
N GLU A 332 -1.46 4.62 2.59
CA GLU A 332 -2.39 4.75 1.48
C GLU A 332 -2.88 6.18 1.30
N ALA A 333 -3.14 6.89 2.39
CA ALA A 333 -3.46 8.31 2.34
C ALA A 333 -2.28 9.14 1.76
N MET A 334 -1.03 8.73 2.02
CA MET A 334 0.17 9.44 1.57
C MET A 334 0.60 9.07 0.15
N ALA A 335 0.40 7.83 -0.29
CA ALA A 335 0.89 7.33 -1.58
C ALA A 335 0.53 8.24 -2.77
N PRO A 336 -0.70 8.76 -2.88
CA PRO A 336 -1.08 9.67 -3.95
C PRO A 336 -0.32 11.00 -3.96
N VAL A 337 0.08 11.50 -2.79
CA VAL A 337 0.85 12.76 -2.66
C VAL A 337 2.20 12.64 -3.36
N VAL A 338 2.79 11.43 -3.35
CA VAL A 338 4.07 11.15 -4.03
C VAL A 338 3.88 10.53 -5.42
N GLY A 339 2.66 10.55 -5.98
CA GLY A 339 2.34 10.03 -7.31
C GLY A 339 2.38 8.50 -7.39
N LYS A 340 2.16 7.82 -6.28
CA LYS A 340 2.14 6.35 -6.18
C LYS A 340 0.79 5.85 -5.66
N SER A 341 0.56 4.54 -5.78
CA SER A 341 -0.59 3.83 -5.19
C SER A 341 -0.11 2.64 -4.36
N VAL A 342 -0.94 2.16 -3.44
CA VAL A 342 -0.68 0.92 -2.68
C VAL A 342 -1.41 -0.24 -3.35
N VAL A 343 -0.81 -1.43 -3.36
CA VAL A 343 -1.47 -2.65 -3.84
C VAL A 343 -2.14 -3.33 -2.66
N HIS A 344 -3.45 -3.48 -2.73
CA HIS A 344 -4.18 -4.36 -1.80
C HIS A 344 -4.29 -5.75 -2.39
N ILE A 345 -3.79 -6.73 -1.65
CA ILE A 345 -3.97 -8.17 -1.99
C ILE A 345 -5.23 -8.73 -1.32
N ARG A 346 -6.01 -7.88 -0.64
CA ARG A 346 -7.02 -8.25 0.36
C ARG A 346 -8.20 -9.12 -0.11
N GLY A 347 -8.91 -8.72 -1.14
CA GLY A 347 -10.26 -9.27 -1.38
C GLY A 347 -10.29 -10.71 -1.87
N ASP A 348 -9.44 -11.04 -2.84
CA ASP A 348 -9.52 -12.31 -3.57
C ASP A 348 -8.86 -13.48 -2.83
N ILE A 349 -7.92 -13.20 -1.92
CA ILE A 349 -7.05 -14.21 -1.31
C ILE A 349 -7.72 -14.85 -0.11
N LEU A 350 -8.29 -14.06 0.80
CA LEU A 350 -8.98 -14.57 1.98
C LEU A 350 -10.24 -15.33 1.60
N ALA A 351 -11.00 -14.84 0.63
CA ALA A 351 -12.17 -15.55 0.08
C ALA A 351 -11.81 -16.93 -0.53
N LYS A 352 -10.62 -17.11 -1.08
CA LYS A 352 -10.14 -18.39 -1.62
C LYS A 352 -9.61 -19.34 -0.54
N VAL A 353 -9.02 -18.81 0.53
CA VAL A 353 -8.50 -19.60 1.66
C VAL A 353 -9.64 -20.19 2.48
N ASP A 354 -10.66 -19.40 2.77
CA ASP A 354 -11.83 -19.85 3.54
C ASP A 354 -12.70 -20.84 2.77
N LYS A 355 -12.79 -20.75 1.42
CA LYS A 355 -13.46 -21.76 0.59
C LYS A 355 -12.84 -23.16 0.68
N LYS A 356 -11.56 -23.29 1.00
CA LYS A 356 -10.93 -24.61 1.22
C LYS A 356 -11.14 -25.18 2.63
N THR A 357 -11.43 -24.33 3.63
CA THR A 357 -11.62 -24.73 5.03
C THR A 357 -13.09 -24.87 5.44
N VAL A 358 -14.03 -24.33 4.66
CA VAL A 358 -15.48 -24.27 4.96
C VAL A 358 -16.28 -25.26 4.10
N ASN A 359 -15.78 -26.47 3.93
CA ASN A 359 -16.64 -27.55 3.40
C ASN A 359 -17.56 -28.18 4.46
N GLU A 360 -17.71 -27.54 5.64
CA GLU A 360 -18.65 -27.96 6.67
C GLU A 360 -19.29 -26.74 7.38
N LYS A 361 -20.25 -26.06 6.71
CA LYS A 361 -21.47 -25.53 7.34
C LYS A 361 -22.40 -24.96 6.26
N LYS A 362 -23.45 -25.68 5.95
CA LYS A 362 -24.65 -25.20 5.26
C LYS A 362 -25.34 -24.14 6.14
N ASN A 363 -25.11 -22.86 5.84
CA ASN A 363 -26.07 -21.79 6.10
C ASN A 363 -26.03 -20.87 4.88
N GLY A 364 -27.20 -20.44 4.36
CA GLY A 364 -27.29 -19.64 3.15
C GLY A 364 -26.41 -18.39 3.23
N LYS A 365 -25.76 -18.05 2.12
CA LYS A 365 -24.96 -16.82 2.01
C LYS A 365 -25.85 -15.60 2.23
N ILE A 366 -25.30 -14.55 2.87
CA ILE A 366 -25.96 -13.25 2.99
C ILE A 366 -26.15 -12.67 1.59
N ILE A 367 -27.36 -12.22 1.27
CA ILE A 367 -27.65 -11.49 0.02
C ILE A 367 -27.67 -9.99 0.33
N CYS A 368 -26.77 -9.24 -0.32
CA CYS A 368 -26.70 -7.79 -0.18
C CYS A 368 -27.14 -7.08 -1.46
N ALA A 369 -28.21 -6.27 -1.36
CA ALA A 369 -28.71 -5.48 -2.47
C ALA A 369 -27.85 -4.21 -2.67
N TYR A 370 -27.57 -3.85 -3.93
CA TYR A 370 -26.85 -2.62 -4.29
C TYR A 370 -27.41 -2.01 -5.59
N ASN A 371 -27.25 -0.71 -5.75
CA ASN A 371 -27.62 -0.01 -6.98
C ASN A 371 -26.46 0.03 -7.98
N GLY A 372 -26.75 -0.36 -9.24
CA GLY A 372 -25.81 -0.33 -10.35
C GLY A 372 -25.71 -1.67 -11.09
N LYS A 373 -24.88 -1.71 -12.13
CA LYS A 373 -24.56 -2.94 -12.89
C LYS A 373 -23.32 -3.61 -12.31
N PRO A 374 -23.04 -4.89 -12.63
CA PRO A 374 -21.82 -5.57 -12.19
C PRO A 374 -20.56 -4.74 -12.43
N GLY A 375 -19.65 -4.73 -11.46
CA GLY A 375 -18.46 -3.88 -11.43
C GLY A 375 -18.67 -2.47 -10.85
N ALA A 376 -19.88 -2.11 -10.41
CA ALA A 376 -20.15 -0.83 -9.75
C ALA A 376 -19.38 -0.68 -8.44
N TYR A 377 -19.06 0.56 -8.02
CA TYR A 377 -18.43 0.82 -6.73
C TYR A 377 -19.25 0.31 -5.54
N ALA A 378 -20.58 0.34 -5.64
CA ALA A 378 -21.44 -0.21 -4.60
C ALA A 378 -21.29 -1.76 -4.48
N GLU A 379 -21.09 -2.49 -5.58
CA GLU A 379 -20.77 -3.91 -5.54
C GLU A 379 -19.41 -4.20 -4.93
N GLN A 380 -18.39 -3.39 -5.27
CA GLN A 380 -17.07 -3.49 -4.65
C GLN A 380 -17.15 -3.23 -3.14
N ALA A 381 -18.00 -2.28 -2.72
CA ALA A 381 -18.28 -2.04 -1.30
C ALA A 381 -18.90 -3.27 -0.62
N VAL A 382 -19.83 -3.98 -1.30
CA VAL A 382 -20.38 -5.26 -0.79
C VAL A 382 -19.28 -6.29 -0.63
N THR A 383 -18.52 -6.54 -1.70
CA THR A 383 -17.43 -7.52 -1.69
C THR A 383 -16.42 -7.22 -0.58
N ARG A 384 -16.10 -5.94 -0.39
CA ARG A 384 -15.12 -5.51 0.60
C ARG A 384 -15.66 -5.59 2.04
N TYR A 385 -16.91 -5.20 2.27
CA TYR A 385 -17.47 -5.23 3.62
C TYR A 385 -17.67 -6.64 4.15
N PHE A 386 -18.08 -7.56 3.28
CA PHE A 386 -18.34 -8.96 3.61
C PHE A 386 -17.20 -9.90 3.25
N ASP A 387 -16.01 -9.40 2.90
CA ASP A 387 -14.84 -10.18 2.49
C ASP A 387 -15.17 -11.25 1.42
N GLY A 388 -16.14 -10.94 0.53
CA GLY A 388 -16.62 -11.84 -0.52
C GLY A 388 -17.56 -12.94 -0.06
N GLU A 389 -17.99 -12.96 1.20
CA GLU A 389 -18.92 -13.96 1.75
C GLU A 389 -20.39 -13.68 1.45
N ALA A 390 -20.73 -12.50 0.93
CA ALA A 390 -22.07 -12.13 0.54
C ALA A 390 -22.27 -12.26 -0.99
N ASP A 391 -23.47 -12.66 -1.40
CA ASP A 391 -23.88 -12.58 -2.79
C ASP A 391 -24.48 -11.20 -3.09
N SER A 392 -24.00 -10.57 -4.16
CA SER A 392 -24.42 -9.23 -4.59
C SER A 392 -25.69 -9.30 -5.41
N LYS A 393 -26.73 -8.52 -5.04
CA LYS A 393 -27.98 -8.38 -5.80
C LYS A 393 -28.10 -6.96 -6.37
N SER A 394 -27.94 -6.82 -7.69
CA SER A 394 -28.12 -5.55 -8.39
C SER A 394 -29.60 -5.15 -8.43
N VAL A 395 -29.88 -3.87 -8.13
CA VAL A 395 -31.20 -3.24 -8.28
C VAL A 395 -31.08 -1.92 -9.07
N GLU A 396 -32.20 -1.43 -9.61
CA GLU A 396 -32.17 -0.29 -10.54
C GLU A 396 -32.14 1.09 -9.88
N SER A 397 -32.57 1.19 -8.62
CA SER A 397 -32.59 2.46 -7.88
C SER A 397 -32.21 2.29 -6.41
N PHE A 398 -31.79 3.38 -5.78
CA PHE A 398 -31.53 3.37 -4.32
C PHE A 398 -32.76 2.96 -3.53
N ARG A 399 -33.97 3.42 -3.92
CA ARG A 399 -35.22 3.07 -3.20
C ARG A 399 -35.52 1.56 -3.26
N GLU A 400 -35.13 0.90 -4.34
CA GLU A 400 -35.30 -0.55 -4.47
C GLU A 400 -34.39 -1.35 -3.54
N ILE A 401 -33.24 -0.81 -3.12
CA ILE A 401 -32.42 -1.45 -2.08
C ILE A 401 -33.23 -1.60 -0.79
N PHE A 402 -33.89 -0.52 -0.34
CA PHE A 402 -34.71 -0.53 0.88
C PHE A 402 -35.90 -1.49 0.78
N LYS A 403 -36.57 -1.51 -0.39
CA LYS A 403 -37.67 -2.44 -0.63
C LYS A 403 -37.20 -3.90 -0.62
N ALA A 404 -36.07 -4.22 -1.27
CA ALA A 404 -35.53 -5.57 -1.30
C ALA A 404 -35.14 -6.07 0.11
N VAL A 405 -34.63 -5.18 0.96
CA VAL A 405 -34.32 -5.50 2.35
C VAL A 405 -35.59 -5.76 3.17
N LEU A 406 -36.61 -4.94 3.02
CA LEU A 406 -37.87 -5.10 3.79
C LEU A 406 -38.71 -6.26 3.29
N SER A 407 -38.71 -6.56 1.99
CA SER A 407 -39.41 -7.73 1.43
C SER A 407 -38.71 -9.06 1.77
N GLY A 408 -37.45 -9.01 2.24
CA GLY A 408 -36.64 -10.19 2.51
C GLY A 408 -36.00 -10.81 1.26
N GLU A 409 -36.06 -10.13 0.11
CA GLU A 409 -35.35 -10.51 -1.11
C GLU A 409 -33.82 -10.31 -0.98
N ALA A 410 -33.40 -9.45 -0.04
CA ALA A 410 -32.03 -9.29 0.39
C ALA A 410 -31.99 -9.25 1.94
N ASP A 411 -30.90 -9.73 2.52
CA ASP A 411 -30.70 -9.67 3.98
C ASP A 411 -30.24 -8.30 4.42
N CYS A 412 -29.53 -7.60 3.52
CA CYS A 412 -29.04 -6.24 3.75
C CYS A 412 -28.93 -5.46 2.44
N GLY A 413 -28.64 -4.17 2.55
CA GLY A 413 -28.42 -3.28 1.42
C GLY A 413 -27.23 -2.38 1.60
N MET A 414 -26.46 -2.17 0.54
CA MET A 414 -25.31 -1.27 0.47
C MET A 414 -25.74 0.08 -0.11
N VAL A 415 -25.68 1.13 0.69
CA VAL A 415 -26.24 2.45 0.37
C VAL A 415 -25.15 3.52 0.47
N PRO A 416 -24.80 4.24 -0.63
CA PRO A 416 -23.88 5.37 -0.56
C PRO A 416 -24.54 6.56 0.15
N ILE A 417 -23.85 7.14 1.13
CA ILE A 417 -24.36 8.27 1.92
C ILE A 417 -23.66 9.57 1.57
N GLU A 418 -22.37 9.50 1.30
CA GLU A 418 -21.54 10.67 1.05
C GLU A 418 -20.35 10.33 0.17
N ASN A 419 -19.97 11.29 -0.67
CA ASN A 419 -18.70 11.27 -1.37
C ASN A 419 -17.87 12.47 -0.94
N SER A 420 -16.59 12.28 -0.67
CA SER A 420 -15.68 13.30 -0.12
C SER A 420 -15.50 14.54 -1.00
N LEU A 421 -15.77 14.43 -2.30
CA LEU A 421 -15.65 15.53 -3.27
C LEU A 421 -17.01 16.08 -3.72
N ALA A 422 -18.02 15.22 -3.83
CA ALA A 422 -19.35 15.58 -4.33
C ALA A 422 -20.37 15.85 -3.20
N GLY A 423 -20.04 15.53 -1.95
CA GLY A 423 -20.91 15.75 -0.79
C GLY A 423 -21.96 14.67 -0.60
N SER A 424 -23.03 15.03 0.09
CA SER A 424 -24.08 14.11 0.56
C SER A 424 -24.96 13.57 -0.57
N VAL A 425 -25.30 12.27 -0.50
CA VAL A 425 -26.28 11.62 -1.39
C VAL A 425 -27.68 11.80 -0.79
N TYR A 426 -28.26 12.96 -0.99
CA TYR A 426 -29.50 13.40 -0.34
C TYR A 426 -30.68 12.42 -0.46
N GLN A 427 -30.83 11.77 -1.61
CA GLN A 427 -31.89 10.80 -1.85
C GLN A 427 -31.87 9.64 -0.84
N ASN A 428 -30.69 9.26 -0.36
CA ASN A 428 -30.55 8.14 0.58
C ASN A 428 -30.85 8.56 2.03
N TYR A 429 -30.67 9.83 2.38
CA TYR A 429 -31.18 10.37 3.64
C TYR A 429 -32.72 10.41 3.65
N ASP A 430 -33.33 10.82 2.54
CA ASP A 430 -34.78 10.82 2.39
C ASP A 430 -35.31 9.37 2.47
N ASN A 431 -34.65 8.42 1.84
CA ASN A 431 -35.00 7.00 1.99
C ASN A 431 -34.86 6.49 3.44
N LEU A 432 -33.79 6.86 4.17
CA LEU A 432 -33.65 6.48 5.58
C LEU A 432 -34.78 7.07 6.46
N SER A 433 -35.30 8.24 6.11
CA SER A 433 -36.47 8.84 6.76
C SER A 433 -37.76 8.09 6.42
N ASP A 434 -37.97 7.75 5.14
CA ASP A 434 -39.20 7.11 4.63
C ASP A 434 -39.38 5.66 5.10
N PHE A 435 -38.27 4.93 5.27
CA PHE A 435 -38.30 3.51 5.64
C PHE A 435 -37.96 3.31 7.12
N GLU A 436 -38.99 3.37 7.99
CA GLU A 436 -38.81 3.34 9.44
C GLU A 436 -38.33 1.98 9.98
N ASP A 437 -38.62 0.87 9.29
CA ASP A 437 -38.28 -0.49 9.71
C ASP A 437 -36.87 -0.92 9.30
N VAL A 438 -36.00 0.01 8.91
CA VAL A 438 -34.62 -0.23 8.51
C VAL A 438 -33.66 0.41 9.50
N SER A 439 -32.59 -0.31 9.85
CA SER A 439 -31.48 0.20 10.68
C SER A 439 -30.15 0.11 9.93
N ILE A 440 -29.22 1.00 10.29
CA ILE A 440 -27.82 0.93 9.87
C ILE A 440 -27.12 -0.09 10.78
N VAL A 441 -26.46 -1.08 10.16
CA VAL A 441 -25.76 -2.17 10.86
C VAL A 441 -24.26 -2.16 10.63
N GLY A 442 -23.77 -1.30 9.74
CA GLY A 442 -22.35 -1.12 9.45
C GLY A 442 -22.11 0.05 8.53
N ALA A 443 -20.85 0.46 8.40
CA ALA A 443 -20.41 1.44 7.42
C ALA A 443 -18.97 1.14 6.96
N LEU A 444 -18.63 1.62 5.76
CA LEU A 444 -17.26 1.61 5.25
C LEU A 444 -17.02 2.81 4.32
N HIS A 445 -15.75 3.19 4.19
CA HIS A 445 -15.29 4.13 3.19
C HIS A 445 -14.63 3.38 2.05
N LEU A 446 -15.09 3.58 0.82
CA LEU A 446 -14.50 3.01 -0.38
C LEU A 446 -13.82 4.11 -1.19
N ARG A 447 -12.56 3.93 -1.53
CA ARG A 447 -11.85 4.82 -2.43
C ARG A 447 -12.38 4.65 -3.84
N ILE A 448 -12.63 5.78 -4.52
CA ILE A 448 -13.11 5.82 -5.89
C ILE A 448 -11.91 6.02 -6.83
N GLN A 449 -11.58 4.99 -7.57
CA GLN A 449 -10.48 5.00 -8.54
C GLN A 449 -11.04 4.80 -9.93
N HIS A 450 -10.83 5.81 -10.79
CA HIS A 450 -11.29 5.77 -12.16
C HIS A 450 -10.19 5.30 -13.11
N ALA A 451 -10.56 4.38 -14.01
CA ALA A 451 -9.71 3.93 -15.10
C ALA A 451 -10.36 4.24 -16.45
N LEU A 452 -9.53 4.45 -17.46
CA LEU A 452 -9.96 4.50 -18.86
C LEU A 452 -9.96 3.09 -19.42
N LEU A 453 -11.14 2.62 -19.79
CA LEU A 453 -11.40 1.27 -20.28
C LEU A 453 -11.85 1.31 -21.74
N ALA A 454 -11.39 0.37 -22.54
CA ALA A 454 -11.77 0.30 -23.95
C ALA A 454 -11.72 -1.13 -24.49
N PRO A 455 -12.33 -1.42 -25.66
CA PRO A 455 -12.19 -2.71 -26.33
C PRO A 455 -10.73 -3.01 -26.69
N LYS A 456 -10.39 -4.28 -26.82
CA LYS A 456 -9.05 -4.76 -27.21
C LYS A 456 -8.57 -4.12 -28.51
N GLY A 457 -7.29 -3.69 -28.49
CA GLY A 457 -6.66 -3.05 -29.64
C GLY A 457 -6.94 -1.56 -29.78
N THR A 458 -7.63 -0.93 -28.83
CA THR A 458 -7.84 0.51 -28.77
C THR A 458 -6.56 1.22 -28.33
N THR A 459 -6.21 2.31 -29.03
CA THR A 459 -5.13 3.22 -28.60
C THR A 459 -5.72 4.57 -28.18
N LEU A 460 -4.97 5.36 -27.41
CA LEU A 460 -5.44 6.69 -26.98
C LEU A 460 -5.79 7.60 -28.16
N ASP A 461 -5.09 7.45 -29.29
CA ASP A 461 -5.29 8.25 -30.52
C ASP A 461 -6.53 7.82 -31.32
N SER A 462 -6.98 6.56 -31.16
CA SER A 462 -8.18 6.06 -31.85
C SER A 462 -9.48 6.50 -31.18
N ILE A 463 -9.43 6.95 -29.91
CA ILE A 463 -10.60 7.31 -29.13
C ILE A 463 -11.18 8.65 -29.61
N LYS A 464 -12.48 8.66 -29.90
CA LYS A 464 -13.26 9.84 -30.22
C LYS A 464 -14.32 10.18 -29.17
N ARG A 465 -14.81 9.16 -28.44
CA ARG A 465 -15.90 9.30 -27.48
C ARG A 465 -15.56 8.63 -26.16
N VAL A 466 -15.89 9.30 -25.07
CA VAL A 466 -15.72 8.77 -23.71
C VAL A 466 -17.06 8.78 -22.98
N PHE A 467 -17.41 7.65 -22.42
CA PHE A 467 -18.67 7.42 -21.72
C PHE A 467 -18.41 7.33 -20.20
N SER A 468 -19.22 8.02 -19.39
CA SER A 468 -19.27 7.81 -17.94
C SER A 468 -20.51 8.45 -17.33
N HIS A 469 -20.69 8.26 -16.01
CA HIS A 469 -21.62 9.09 -15.24
C HIS A 469 -21.12 10.54 -15.23
N PRO A 470 -22.00 11.57 -15.27
CA PRO A 470 -21.60 12.99 -15.25
C PRO A 470 -20.60 13.33 -14.16
N GLN A 471 -20.78 12.77 -12.95
CA GLN A 471 -19.84 12.93 -11.83
C GLN A 471 -18.47 12.32 -12.14
N GLY A 472 -18.41 11.13 -12.74
CA GLY A 472 -17.15 10.50 -13.14
C GLY A 472 -16.39 11.32 -14.20
N LEU A 473 -17.12 11.91 -15.17
CA LEU A 473 -16.52 12.83 -16.13
C LEU A 473 -15.96 14.09 -15.45
N ALA A 474 -16.69 14.66 -14.48
CA ALA A 474 -16.24 15.82 -13.72
C ALA A 474 -15.00 15.49 -12.86
N GLN A 475 -15.00 14.35 -12.20
CA GLN A 475 -13.89 13.86 -11.40
C GLN A 475 -12.62 13.55 -12.21
N CYS A 476 -12.73 13.36 -13.52
CA CYS A 476 -11.62 13.14 -14.46
C CYS A 476 -11.37 14.33 -15.40
N SER A 477 -11.90 15.53 -15.09
CA SER A 477 -11.86 16.69 -15.98
C SER A 477 -10.45 17.13 -16.37
N LYS A 478 -9.45 17.06 -15.48
CA LYS A 478 -8.05 17.38 -15.80
C LYS A 478 -7.48 16.43 -16.85
N PHE A 479 -7.75 15.15 -16.70
CA PHE A 479 -7.34 14.13 -17.67
C PHE A 479 -8.02 14.34 -19.02
N LEU A 480 -9.30 14.67 -19.03
CA LEU A 480 -10.10 14.90 -20.23
C LEU A 480 -9.78 16.23 -20.92
N ALA A 481 -9.32 17.25 -20.19
CA ALA A 481 -9.00 18.57 -20.75
C ALA A 481 -7.85 18.55 -21.77
N THR A 482 -6.97 17.53 -21.71
CA THR A 482 -5.85 17.36 -22.65
C THR A 482 -6.24 16.58 -23.91
N ARG A 483 -7.52 16.24 -24.09
CA ARG A 483 -8.03 15.36 -25.16
C ARG A 483 -9.26 15.96 -25.83
N ASN A 484 -9.37 15.79 -27.14
CA ASN A 484 -10.51 16.29 -27.92
C ASN A 484 -11.57 15.17 -28.12
N TRP A 485 -12.02 14.56 -27.02
CA TRP A 485 -13.02 13.49 -27.05
C TRP A 485 -14.41 14.02 -26.72
N GLU A 486 -15.41 13.52 -27.44
CA GLU A 486 -16.82 13.77 -27.12
C GLU A 486 -17.17 13.06 -25.80
N LYS A 487 -17.76 13.77 -24.84
CA LYS A 487 -18.17 13.25 -23.54
C LYS A 487 -19.65 12.85 -23.61
N ILE A 488 -19.95 11.61 -23.26
CA ILE A 488 -21.30 11.07 -23.34
C ILE A 488 -21.72 10.57 -21.96
N ASP A 489 -22.84 11.09 -21.47
CA ASP A 489 -23.40 10.74 -20.18
C ASP A 489 -24.01 9.34 -20.18
N ALA A 490 -23.78 8.60 -19.11
CA ALA A 490 -24.38 7.32 -18.80
C ALA A 490 -24.99 7.35 -17.39
N SER A 491 -25.95 6.47 -17.13
CA SER A 491 -26.65 6.40 -15.83
C SER A 491 -25.74 5.98 -14.66
N SER A 492 -24.65 5.27 -14.94
CA SER A 492 -23.59 4.95 -13.97
C SER A 492 -22.28 4.67 -14.70
N THR A 493 -21.16 4.66 -13.96
CA THR A 493 -19.83 4.33 -14.50
C THR A 493 -19.80 2.89 -15.03
N SER A 494 -20.39 1.92 -14.33
CA SER A 494 -20.48 0.52 -14.77
C SER A 494 -21.39 0.34 -15.99
N THR A 495 -22.47 1.12 -16.11
CA THR A 495 -23.30 1.16 -17.32
C THR A 495 -22.51 1.70 -18.52
N ALA A 496 -21.67 2.69 -18.32
CA ALA A 496 -20.79 3.21 -19.38
C ALA A 496 -19.82 2.14 -19.89
N ALA A 497 -19.19 1.37 -18.98
CA ALA A 497 -18.32 0.27 -19.35
C ALA A 497 -19.08 -0.79 -20.18
N LYS A 498 -20.30 -1.14 -19.75
CA LYS A 498 -21.16 -2.06 -20.51
C LYS A 498 -21.50 -1.53 -21.92
N ILE A 499 -21.90 -0.27 -22.04
CA ILE A 499 -22.21 0.35 -23.34
C ILE A 499 -21.00 0.28 -24.29
N VAL A 500 -19.81 0.55 -23.78
CA VAL A 500 -18.59 0.51 -24.59
C VAL A 500 -18.23 -0.92 -25.00
N ALA A 501 -18.40 -1.89 -24.11
CA ALA A 501 -18.21 -3.31 -24.42
C ALA A 501 -19.21 -3.81 -25.48
N ASP A 502 -20.50 -3.47 -25.32
CA ASP A 502 -21.57 -3.88 -26.26
C ASP A 502 -21.35 -3.25 -27.66
N LYS A 503 -20.81 -2.03 -27.73
CA LYS A 503 -20.48 -1.37 -29.01
C LYS A 503 -19.23 -1.92 -29.69
N GLY A 504 -18.26 -2.43 -28.96
CA GLY A 504 -17.03 -3.06 -29.46
C GLY A 504 -16.16 -2.19 -30.36
N SER A 505 -16.37 -0.87 -30.42
CA SER A 505 -15.66 0.06 -31.32
C SER A 505 -14.43 0.65 -30.64
N VAL A 506 -13.28 0.62 -31.31
CA VAL A 506 -12.01 1.22 -30.87
C VAL A 506 -12.06 2.76 -30.77
N GLU A 507 -13.13 3.40 -31.25
CA GLU A 507 -13.35 4.84 -31.11
C GLU A 507 -14.02 5.20 -29.77
N ASN A 508 -14.44 4.22 -28.97
CA ASN A 508 -15.16 4.44 -27.73
C ASN A 508 -14.33 3.97 -26.52
N ALA A 509 -14.36 4.77 -25.47
CA ALA A 509 -13.79 4.40 -24.17
C ALA A 509 -14.78 4.70 -23.05
N ALA A 510 -14.64 4.03 -21.92
CA ALA A 510 -15.40 4.30 -20.71
C ALA A 510 -14.50 4.74 -19.57
N ILE A 511 -14.99 5.65 -18.72
CA ILE A 511 -14.40 5.93 -17.42
C ILE A 511 -15.23 5.20 -16.38
N ALA A 512 -14.62 4.19 -15.78
CA ALA A 512 -15.23 3.35 -14.76
C ALA A 512 -14.15 2.76 -13.82
N SER A 513 -14.57 1.94 -12.88
CA SER A 513 -13.63 1.17 -12.07
C SER A 513 -12.92 0.09 -12.89
N ALA A 514 -11.65 -0.16 -12.61
CA ALA A 514 -10.88 -1.23 -13.23
C ALA A 514 -11.53 -2.62 -13.06
N VAL A 515 -12.25 -2.85 -11.96
CA VAL A 515 -12.97 -4.11 -11.68
C VAL A 515 -14.01 -4.43 -12.75
N THR A 516 -14.56 -3.44 -13.46
CA THR A 516 -15.52 -3.69 -14.55
C THR A 516 -14.94 -4.52 -15.70
N THR A 517 -13.62 -4.58 -15.86
CA THR A 517 -12.96 -5.42 -16.87
C THR A 517 -13.14 -6.92 -16.60
N GLU A 518 -13.40 -7.31 -15.37
CA GLU A 518 -13.69 -8.71 -15.01
C GLU A 518 -15.07 -9.18 -15.53
N TYR A 519 -16.00 -8.23 -15.72
CA TYR A 519 -17.37 -8.50 -16.19
C TYR A 519 -17.55 -8.24 -17.68
N TYR A 520 -16.77 -7.30 -18.21
CA TYR A 520 -16.89 -6.87 -19.60
C TYR A 520 -15.52 -7.04 -20.28
N ASN A 521 -15.51 -7.54 -21.49
CA ASN A 521 -14.27 -7.80 -22.24
C ASN A 521 -13.59 -6.49 -22.70
N LEU A 522 -13.12 -5.70 -21.73
CA LEU A 522 -12.43 -4.43 -21.92
C LEU A 522 -11.00 -4.53 -21.38
N GLU A 523 -10.12 -3.68 -21.91
CA GLU A 523 -8.75 -3.51 -21.43
C GLU A 523 -8.60 -2.16 -20.73
N ILE A 524 -7.73 -2.10 -19.73
CA ILE A 524 -7.37 -0.87 -19.03
C ILE A 524 -6.30 -0.17 -19.87
N LEU A 525 -6.64 1.00 -20.42
CA LEU A 525 -5.68 1.84 -21.15
C LEU A 525 -4.89 2.74 -20.19
N GLN A 526 -5.55 3.23 -19.15
CA GLN A 526 -4.92 4.06 -18.13
C GLN A 526 -5.67 3.96 -16.80
N GLU A 527 -4.93 3.76 -15.71
CA GLU A 527 -5.45 3.76 -14.33
C GLU A 527 -5.26 5.15 -13.69
N ASP A 528 -5.97 5.40 -12.59
CA ASP A 528 -5.82 6.56 -11.71
C ASP A 528 -5.96 7.91 -12.45
N ILE A 529 -7.01 8.04 -13.25
CA ILE A 529 -7.25 9.23 -14.08
C ILE A 529 -8.09 10.31 -13.38
N GLN A 530 -8.52 10.08 -12.14
CA GLN A 530 -9.29 11.05 -11.34
C GLN A 530 -8.43 12.27 -10.95
N ASN A 531 -9.09 13.43 -10.80
CA ASN A 531 -8.46 14.72 -10.48
C ASN A 531 -7.82 14.76 -9.08
N ASP A 532 -8.45 14.11 -8.12
CA ASP A 532 -8.00 14.00 -6.74
C ASP A 532 -7.96 12.52 -6.32
N PRO A 533 -6.82 12.02 -5.89
CA PRO A 533 -6.68 10.63 -5.45
C PRO A 533 -7.35 10.37 -4.09
N ARG A 534 -7.84 11.40 -3.39
CA ARG A 534 -8.54 11.32 -2.11
C ARG A 534 -10.06 11.32 -2.29
N ASP A 535 -10.55 10.72 -3.36
CA ASP A 535 -11.97 10.54 -3.63
C ASP A 535 -12.47 9.28 -2.91
N TYR A 536 -13.30 9.47 -1.89
CA TYR A 536 -13.90 8.40 -1.10
C TYR A 536 -15.42 8.50 -1.11
N THR A 537 -16.07 7.36 -1.20
CA THR A 537 -17.51 7.26 -0.95
C THR A 537 -17.75 6.47 0.33
N ARG A 538 -18.47 7.09 1.26
CA ARG A 538 -18.96 6.42 2.46
C ARG A 538 -20.25 5.67 2.14
N PHE A 539 -20.23 4.37 2.41
CA PHE A 539 -21.38 3.49 2.31
C PHE A 539 -21.86 3.09 3.69
N VAL A 540 -23.16 2.99 3.87
CA VAL A 540 -23.78 2.35 5.04
C VAL A 540 -24.43 1.05 4.62
N ILE A 541 -24.41 0.09 5.52
CA ILE A 541 -25.09 -1.18 5.36
C ILE A 541 -26.39 -1.09 6.14
N ILE A 542 -27.50 -1.29 5.46
CA ILE A 542 -28.85 -1.29 6.06
C ILE A 542 -29.40 -2.71 6.16
N SER A 543 -30.16 -2.99 7.20
CA SER A 543 -30.89 -4.25 7.39
C SER A 543 -32.24 -3.98 8.02
N ALA A 544 -33.21 -4.89 7.82
CA ALA A 544 -34.48 -4.81 8.49
C ALA A 544 -34.31 -4.98 10.01
N ASN A 545 -35.07 -4.23 10.81
CA ASN A 545 -34.95 -4.17 12.26
C ASN A 545 -35.02 -5.55 12.95
N ASN A 546 -35.78 -6.49 12.40
CA ASN A 546 -35.92 -7.86 12.89
C ASN A 546 -34.74 -8.79 12.50
N LYS A 547 -33.86 -8.35 11.58
CA LYS A 547 -32.71 -9.12 11.08
C LYS A 547 -31.35 -8.49 11.39
N LYS A 548 -31.31 -7.33 12.06
CA LYS A 548 -30.08 -6.55 12.27
C LYS A 548 -28.92 -7.33 12.90
N ASN A 549 -29.20 -8.30 13.75
CA ASN A 549 -28.16 -9.10 14.44
C ASN A 549 -27.58 -10.21 13.56
N SER A 550 -28.23 -10.59 12.47
CA SER A 550 -27.73 -11.63 11.54
C SER A 550 -26.74 -11.12 10.50
N VAL A 551 -26.65 -9.80 10.35
CA VAL A 551 -25.81 -9.12 9.35
C VAL A 551 -24.60 -8.42 9.97
N LYS A 552 -24.55 -8.29 11.30
CA LYS A 552 -23.37 -7.70 12.00
C LYS A 552 -22.13 -8.55 11.74
N LEU A 553 -21.03 -7.90 11.38
CA LEU A 553 -19.70 -8.55 11.32
C LEU A 553 -19.33 -9.04 12.72
N ASN A 554 -19.19 -10.36 12.87
CA ASN A 554 -18.76 -10.97 14.13
C ASN A 554 -17.36 -10.45 14.53
N GLY A 555 -17.27 -9.84 15.70
CA GLY A 555 -15.99 -9.50 16.36
C GLY A 555 -15.50 -8.07 16.22
N LYS A 556 -16.23 -7.15 15.56
CA LYS A 556 -15.88 -5.72 15.59
C LYS A 556 -16.80 -4.99 16.57
N LEU A 557 -16.18 -4.27 17.52
CA LEU A 557 -16.89 -3.41 18.46
C LEU A 557 -17.56 -2.23 17.73
N PRO A 558 -18.79 -1.84 18.10
CA PRO A 558 -19.41 -0.63 17.55
C PRO A 558 -18.61 0.60 17.98
N ASN A 559 -18.32 1.47 17.01
CA ASN A 559 -17.60 2.73 17.22
C ASN A 559 -18.39 3.95 16.74
N MET A 560 -19.59 3.74 16.19
CA MET A 560 -20.44 4.80 15.65
C MET A 560 -21.91 4.62 16.07
N ALA A 561 -22.60 5.75 16.30
CA ALA A 561 -24.05 5.80 16.44
C ALA A 561 -24.63 6.90 15.56
N THR A 562 -25.66 6.59 14.77
CA THR A 562 -26.36 7.58 13.92
C THR A 562 -27.73 7.89 14.50
N PHE A 563 -27.96 9.17 14.83
CA PHE A 563 -29.23 9.71 15.30
C PHE A 563 -29.90 10.50 14.19
N MET A 564 -31.23 10.36 14.08
CA MET A 564 -32.07 11.20 13.22
C MET A 564 -33.12 11.87 14.12
N PHE A 565 -33.19 13.21 14.10
CA PHE A 565 -34.12 13.95 14.95
C PHE A 565 -34.67 15.21 14.28
N SER A 566 -35.86 15.65 14.68
CA SER A 566 -36.42 16.94 14.32
C SER A 566 -36.58 17.83 15.55
N ILE A 567 -36.44 19.14 15.34
CA ILE A 567 -36.50 20.14 16.39
C ILE A 567 -37.52 21.22 16.04
N GLU A 568 -38.07 21.86 17.05
CA GLU A 568 -38.89 23.07 16.87
C GLU A 568 -38.09 24.18 16.19
N ASN A 569 -38.73 24.90 15.27
CA ASN A 569 -38.13 26.05 14.62
C ASN A 569 -38.08 27.28 15.55
N ARG A 570 -37.20 27.22 16.55
CA ARG A 570 -36.95 28.31 17.50
C ARG A 570 -35.45 28.54 17.69
N ALA A 571 -35.11 29.78 18.06
CA ALA A 571 -33.72 30.13 18.32
C ALA A 571 -33.15 29.27 19.46
N GLY A 572 -31.97 28.67 19.24
CA GLY A 572 -31.27 27.87 20.25
C GLY A 572 -31.64 26.39 20.27
N ALA A 573 -32.73 25.92 19.63
CA ALA A 573 -33.16 24.53 19.69
C ALA A 573 -32.05 23.52 19.25
N LEU A 574 -31.35 23.79 18.15
CA LEU A 574 -30.25 22.94 17.74
C LEU A 574 -29.07 22.97 18.72
N CYS A 575 -28.78 24.15 19.28
CA CYS A 575 -27.72 24.31 20.30
C CYS A 575 -27.98 23.46 21.54
N GLU A 576 -29.22 23.41 22.00
CA GLU A 576 -29.65 22.57 23.15
C GLU A 576 -29.39 21.08 22.84
N CYS A 577 -29.76 20.61 21.65
CA CYS A 577 -29.48 19.23 21.22
C CYS A 577 -28.00 18.93 21.16
N LEU A 578 -27.19 19.84 20.57
CA LEU A 578 -25.73 19.67 20.49
C LEU A 578 -25.07 19.69 21.88
N GLY A 579 -25.62 20.48 22.83
CA GLY A 579 -25.18 20.50 24.21
C GLY A 579 -25.36 19.15 24.93
N ILE A 580 -26.33 18.34 24.53
CA ILE A 580 -26.52 16.99 25.08
C ILE A 580 -25.37 16.07 24.59
N PHE A 581 -25.02 16.08 23.32
CA PHE A 581 -23.87 15.33 22.83
C PHE A 581 -22.56 15.74 23.52
N GLN A 582 -22.35 17.05 23.72
CA GLN A 582 -21.22 17.58 24.47
C GLN A 582 -21.21 17.08 25.92
N LYS A 583 -22.35 17.13 26.62
CA LYS A 583 -22.49 16.66 28.01
C LYS A 583 -22.08 15.21 28.17
N TYR A 584 -22.39 14.37 27.19
CA TYR A 584 -22.02 12.97 27.16
C TYR A 584 -20.65 12.73 26.53
N GLY A 585 -19.87 13.75 26.18
CA GLY A 585 -18.53 13.63 25.61
C GLY A 585 -18.48 12.96 24.23
N LEU A 586 -19.60 12.96 23.51
CA LEU A 586 -19.69 12.41 22.16
C LEU A 586 -19.19 13.41 21.12
N SER A 587 -18.20 13.01 20.32
CA SER A 587 -17.75 13.75 19.15
C SER A 587 -18.71 13.49 18.00
N LEU A 588 -19.20 14.56 17.36
CA LEU A 588 -19.98 14.43 16.14
C LEU A 588 -19.03 14.52 14.94
N SER A 589 -18.86 13.41 14.23
CA SER A 589 -18.10 13.39 12.98
C SER A 589 -18.89 13.97 11.82
N ARG A 590 -20.23 14.05 11.97
CA ARG A 590 -21.14 14.57 10.94
C ARG A 590 -22.43 15.13 11.54
N LEU A 591 -22.93 16.20 10.88
CA LEU A 591 -24.26 16.75 11.11
C LEU A 591 -24.83 17.22 9.75
N GLU A 592 -25.93 16.61 9.30
CA GLU A 592 -26.59 16.91 8.04
C GLU A 592 -28.05 17.30 8.32
N SER A 593 -28.58 18.28 7.58
CA SER A 593 -29.99 18.68 7.70
C SER A 593 -30.74 18.43 6.39
N ARG A 594 -31.95 17.88 6.48
CA ARG A 594 -32.82 17.61 5.34
C ARG A 594 -34.23 18.17 5.61
N PRO A 595 -34.86 18.88 4.63
CA PRO A 595 -36.26 19.28 4.77
C PRO A 595 -37.16 18.06 4.98
N VAL A 596 -38.16 18.20 5.85
CA VAL A 596 -39.19 17.19 6.01
C VAL A 596 -40.19 17.28 4.88
N ASN A 597 -40.39 16.18 4.15
CA ASN A 597 -41.33 16.13 3.03
C ASN A 597 -42.74 16.52 3.48
N GLY A 598 -43.35 17.51 2.80
CA GLY A 598 -44.69 17.98 3.08
C GLY A 598 -44.83 18.92 4.27
N GLN A 599 -43.74 19.27 4.97
CA GLN A 599 -43.74 20.20 6.11
C GLN A 599 -42.74 21.34 5.87
N PRO A 600 -43.16 22.48 5.30
CA PRO A 600 -42.27 23.62 5.04
C PRO A 600 -41.61 24.09 6.35
N TRP A 601 -40.28 24.36 6.24
CA TRP A 601 -39.44 24.87 7.34
C TRP A 601 -39.24 23.92 8.53
N HIS A 602 -39.60 22.62 8.40
CA HIS A 602 -39.22 21.55 9.32
C HIS A 602 -38.09 20.74 8.73
N TYR A 603 -37.13 20.35 9.56
CA TYR A 603 -35.90 19.67 9.14
C TYR A 603 -35.65 18.43 9.97
N TRP A 604 -35.25 17.35 9.29
CA TRP A 604 -34.56 16.23 9.89
C TRP A 604 -33.08 16.58 10.02
N PHE A 605 -32.51 16.30 11.19
CA PHE A 605 -31.08 16.33 11.43
C PHE A 605 -30.55 14.91 11.57
N TYR A 606 -29.48 14.61 10.86
CA TYR A 606 -28.75 13.34 10.94
C TYR A 606 -27.41 13.63 11.61
N ALA A 607 -27.15 13.01 12.76
CA ALA A 607 -25.93 13.19 13.53
C ALA A 607 -25.21 11.85 13.69
N ASP A 608 -23.98 11.77 13.23
CA ASP A 608 -23.10 10.63 13.43
C ASP A 608 -22.17 10.91 14.61
N ALA A 609 -22.28 10.12 15.66
CA ALA A 609 -21.52 10.25 16.90
C ALA A 609 -20.51 9.13 17.05
N GLU A 610 -19.26 9.48 17.37
CA GLU A 610 -18.17 8.55 17.65
C GLU A 610 -18.30 7.96 19.05
N LEU A 611 -18.16 6.63 19.17
CA LEU A 611 -18.20 5.90 20.42
C LEU A 611 -16.79 5.44 20.80
N LYS A 612 -16.41 5.62 22.06
CA LYS A 612 -15.06 5.30 22.58
C LYS A 612 -15.00 4.12 23.54
N GLU A 613 -16.15 3.47 23.83
CA GLU A 613 -16.27 2.50 24.90
C GLU A 613 -16.47 1.06 24.42
N SER A 614 -16.38 0.08 25.35
CA SER A 614 -16.57 -1.34 25.08
C SER A 614 -18.02 -1.69 24.69
N GLU A 615 -18.21 -2.78 23.94
CA GLU A 615 -19.47 -3.17 23.28
C GLU A 615 -20.73 -3.16 24.20
N GLN A 616 -20.63 -3.69 25.41
CA GLN A 616 -21.75 -3.72 26.37
C GLN A 616 -22.10 -2.33 26.93
N GLN A 617 -21.13 -1.44 27.02
CA GLN A 617 -21.32 -0.08 27.51
C GLN A 617 -21.87 0.86 26.44
N CYS A 618 -21.57 0.61 25.15
CA CYS A 618 -22.01 1.45 24.04
C CYS A 618 -23.53 1.50 23.88
N GLU A 619 -24.23 0.37 23.93
CA GLU A 619 -25.68 0.33 23.75
C GLU A 619 -26.41 1.01 24.93
N GLU A 620 -26.01 0.72 26.17
CA GLU A 620 -26.59 1.40 27.36
C GLU A 620 -26.28 2.90 27.36
N TYR A 621 -25.10 3.29 26.93
CA TYR A 621 -24.68 4.67 26.85
C TYR A 621 -25.47 5.45 25.80
N VAL A 622 -25.62 4.90 24.60
CA VAL A 622 -26.43 5.48 23.52
C VAL A 622 -27.89 5.60 23.94
N GLN A 623 -28.44 4.63 24.71
CA GLN A 623 -29.81 4.71 25.23
C GLN A 623 -30.01 5.89 26.23
N LYS A 624 -29.04 6.16 27.10
CA LYS A 624 -29.06 7.32 27.99
C LYS A 624 -29.08 8.64 27.23
N VAL A 625 -28.26 8.74 26.17
CA VAL A 625 -28.24 9.92 25.28
C VAL A 625 -29.57 10.08 24.56
N LEU A 626 -30.14 8.97 24.06
CA LEU A 626 -31.43 8.96 23.37
C LEU A 626 -32.56 9.43 24.27
N GLU A 627 -32.61 8.96 25.52
CA GLU A 627 -33.62 9.36 26.51
C GLU A 627 -33.52 10.85 26.89
N GLU A 628 -32.33 11.41 26.89
CA GLU A 628 -32.16 12.83 27.15
C GLU A 628 -32.51 13.70 25.94
N LEU A 629 -32.11 13.29 24.74
CA LEU A 629 -32.46 13.95 23.48
C LEU A 629 -34.00 13.99 23.29
N LYS A 630 -34.74 12.93 23.65
CA LYS A 630 -36.19 12.89 23.56
C LYS A 630 -36.88 14.06 24.27
N LYS A 631 -36.23 14.67 25.26
CA LYS A 631 -36.79 15.81 26.02
C LYS A 631 -36.65 17.15 25.30
N SER A 632 -35.76 17.23 24.32
CA SER A 632 -35.35 18.47 23.62
C SER A 632 -35.70 18.47 22.14
N VAL A 633 -36.30 17.39 21.62
CA VAL A 633 -36.62 17.23 20.20
C VAL A 633 -38.09 16.88 19.99
N GLU A 634 -38.65 17.20 18.82
CA GLU A 634 -40.03 16.82 18.48
C GLU A 634 -40.13 15.32 18.15
N LYS A 635 -39.18 14.83 17.36
CA LYS A 635 -39.09 13.42 16.98
C LYS A 635 -37.64 12.98 16.99
N ILE A 636 -37.38 11.73 17.36
CA ILE A 636 -36.06 11.13 17.33
C ILE A 636 -36.13 9.66 16.97
N ARG A 637 -35.17 9.21 16.15
CA ARG A 637 -34.97 7.82 15.84
C ARG A 637 -33.45 7.51 15.86
N LEU A 638 -33.07 6.45 16.54
CA LEU A 638 -31.73 5.87 16.47
C LEU A 638 -31.68 5.01 15.21
N LEU A 639 -30.93 5.43 14.20
CA LEU A 639 -30.78 4.69 12.95
C LEU A 639 -29.90 3.46 13.11
N GLY A 640 -28.93 3.49 14.03
CA GLY A 640 -28.10 2.33 14.35
C GLY A 640 -26.95 2.64 15.29
N VAL A 641 -26.46 1.57 15.94
CA VAL A 641 -25.18 1.51 16.64
C VAL A 641 -24.38 0.43 15.95
N TYR A 642 -23.26 0.79 15.34
CA TYR A 642 -22.58 -0.08 14.38
C TYR A 642 -21.06 0.14 14.36
N SER A 643 -20.35 -0.81 13.78
CA SER A 643 -18.94 -0.66 13.46
C SER A 643 -18.78 0.03 12.11
N GLU A 644 -18.11 1.16 12.11
CA GLU A 644 -17.56 1.75 10.89
C GLU A 644 -16.14 1.24 10.72
N ALA A 645 -15.90 0.53 9.64
CA ALA A 645 -14.53 0.23 9.23
C ALA A 645 -13.88 1.57 8.90
N GLY A 646 -12.83 1.93 9.65
CA GLY A 646 -12.06 3.15 9.39
C GLY A 646 -11.70 3.24 7.93
N TYR A 647 -11.30 4.42 7.43
CA TYR A 647 -10.95 4.64 6.03
C TYR A 647 -10.20 3.41 5.55
N SER A 648 -10.93 2.42 5.09
CA SER A 648 -10.34 1.25 4.50
C SER A 648 -10.02 1.66 3.08
N ILE A 649 -8.91 2.18 3.08
CA ILE A 649 -8.23 2.75 1.99
C ILE A 649 -7.51 1.63 1.26
#